data_4b5e3aefc67a581f351ca1d9a84c683b
#
_entry.id   4b5e3aefc67a581f351ca1d9a84c683b
#
_cell.length_a   1.000
_cell.length_b   1.000
_cell.length_c   1.000
_cell.angle_alpha   90.00
_cell.angle_beta   90.00
_cell.angle_gamma   90.00
#
_symmetry.space_group_name_H-M   'P 1'
#
loop_
_entity.id
_entity.type
_entity.pdbx_description
1 polymer ?
#
loop_
_entity_poly.entity_id
_entity_poly.type
_entity_poly.pdbx_seq_one_letter_code
_entity_poly.pdbx_strand_id
1 'polypeptide(L)'
;MQAKIQVRVSAADANVINEDGTRIFRVKNGKNEFVDYDVTGNKTARFETSIGRIIFNRQCLPEDYEFMNYKMVKGDVAKLVADCCDRYPEAKVGPILDAIKYSGFHYATRAGLTISVWDALIPAEKQELLDRAQANVDQINEYFEEGFINETERHIEVVNEWTACTDKVAALMLDMFDEENPLYMMADSGARGSKTQLRQLGGMRGLMADMSGETIDLPIKANFREGLLPLEYFISTYGARKGLVDTASHTSDSGYLTRRLVDVAQDVIVREEDCGTHEGVTYNLIIPGTTDLNTDLVGRCFIEDVVAPDGTVLFEQDGYIEKVADIQKMVDAGLKKVKLRALLTCRSKYGVCQKCYGWDLSTRRPVAIGTAVGIIAAQSIGEPGTQLTMRTIHSGGVAGVDDITQGLPTVSRMFDIVGNVNEKILGREAELAPYSGHLSIKPEKSEYVLTLTDSEDHTRVLDERRVPASVRFMPEIEDGCEVRAGDQITKGFVNFRNLRKLTDIESTMHTFVESVKDVYTSQGVDLNDKHIEVLARQMLRRVQITNPGDSKYLLGQYVDRYEFADEVERVARLGGQAPVAEPVILGTLKVASNIDSWLSSASFIRTAGVLTEAAIEGKVDHLLDLKSNVIVGKKIPAGTGLKPYANAKLTYRTADGYVDIDGPASPNAKSLPEWAPVELKDLDEQLPQQLDWAGYDEFGGADGSFTRNGHTISAEKARLYLFDDLGVSQRWTNKFSEVGIETVGDLVGKSEEDLLRIDGIGAKAIEELRDGLEAHDLLYILENNDDVADEEDLSQLLQMVFSPCLLYTSPSPRDYAASR
;
A
#
# COMPACT_ATOMS: atom_id res chain seq x y z
N MET A 1 -9.30 33.58 7.93
CA MET A 1 -10.18 32.48 7.53
C MET A 1 -10.82 31.74 8.70
N GLN A 2 -10.20 31.71 9.86
CA GLN A 2 -10.67 31.00 11.06
C GLN A 2 -11.66 31.80 11.92
N ALA A 3 -11.73 33.13 11.74
CA ALA A 3 -12.64 34.01 12.50
C ALA A 3 -14.09 33.50 12.42
N LYS A 4 -14.70 33.31 13.57
CA LYS A 4 -16.09 32.87 13.72
C LYS A 4 -17.04 33.96 13.26
N ILE A 5 -17.98 33.62 12.41
CA ILE A 5 -19.02 34.49 11.88
C ILE A 5 -20.37 33.83 11.96
N GLN A 6 -21.42 34.63 12.08
CA GLN A 6 -22.82 34.21 12.02
C GLN A 6 -23.32 34.31 10.57
N VAL A 7 -23.70 33.17 10.01
CA VAL A 7 -24.23 33.10 8.64
C VAL A 7 -25.74 32.88 8.68
N ARG A 8 -26.46 33.61 7.82
CA ARG A 8 -27.89 33.43 7.62
C ARG A 8 -28.11 32.56 6.38
N VAL A 9 -28.86 31.48 6.54
CA VAL A 9 -29.26 30.57 5.46
C VAL A 9 -30.78 30.68 5.21
N SER A 10 -31.16 30.43 3.97
CA SER A 10 -32.52 30.54 3.46
C SER A 10 -32.93 29.29 2.69
N ALA A 11 -34.16 29.26 2.18
CA ALA A 11 -34.64 28.13 1.37
C ALA A 11 -33.83 27.88 0.08
N ALA A 12 -33.06 28.87 -0.40
CA ALA A 12 -32.15 28.70 -1.55
C ALA A 12 -30.88 27.91 -1.19
N ASP A 13 -30.49 27.91 0.09
CA ASP A 13 -29.29 27.25 0.58
C ASP A 13 -29.59 25.82 1.08
N ALA A 14 -30.85 25.33 0.98
CA ALA A 14 -31.25 24.01 1.47
C ALA A 14 -30.50 22.88 0.72
N ASN A 15 -29.85 21.98 1.46
CA ASN A 15 -29.13 20.84 0.92
C ASN A 15 -29.87 19.49 1.08
N VAL A 16 -30.98 19.49 1.79
CA VAL A 16 -31.88 18.33 1.90
C VAL A 16 -33.31 18.79 1.62
N ILE A 17 -34.00 18.10 0.72
CA ILE A 17 -35.39 18.31 0.39
C ILE A 17 -36.15 17.02 0.66
N ASN A 18 -37.03 17.02 1.65
CA ASN A 18 -37.83 15.86 1.99
C ASN A 18 -38.99 15.65 1.00
N GLU A 19 -39.58 14.47 0.97
CA GLU A 19 -40.71 14.10 0.09
C GLU A 19 -41.95 14.97 0.33
N ASP A 20 -42.10 15.50 1.53
CA ASP A 20 -43.19 16.43 1.93
C ASP A 20 -42.95 17.89 1.48
N GLY A 21 -41.86 18.17 0.79
CA GLY A 21 -41.45 19.49 0.32
C GLY A 21 -40.77 20.36 1.40
N THR A 22 -40.49 19.83 2.57
CA THR A 22 -39.75 20.53 3.63
C THR A 22 -38.30 20.72 3.20
N ARG A 23 -37.82 21.98 3.26
CA ARG A 23 -36.44 22.32 2.93
C ARG A 23 -35.59 22.43 4.19
N ILE A 24 -34.56 21.62 4.30
CA ILE A 24 -33.67 21.55 5.46
C ILE A 24 -32.28 21.96 5.03
N PHE A 25 -31.63 22.79 5.83
CA PHE A 25 -30.19 23.00 5.74
C PHE A 25 -29.50 22.18 6.82
N ARG A 26 -28.87 21.08 6.41
CA ARG A 26 -28.20 20.15 7.31
C ARG A 26 -26.73 20.54 7.46
N VAL A 27 -26.30 20.66 8.70
CA VAL A 27 -24.94 21.03 9.08
C VAL A 27 -24.33 19.89 9.90
N LYS A 28 -23.14 19.47 9.54
CA LYS A 28 -22.36 18.48 10.28
C LYS A 28 -21.34 19.21 11.16
N ASN A 29 -21.59 19.30 12.46
CA ASN A 29 -20.74 20.01 13.42
C ASN A 29 -19.59 19.15 13.99
N GLY A 30 -19.62 17.85 13.80
CA GLY A 30 -18.61 16.87 14.26
C GLY A 30 -18.68 15.61 13.43
N LYS A 31 -17.87 14.61 13.79
CA LYS A 31 -17.79 13.35 13.00
C LYS A 31 -19.15 12.66 12.85
N ASN A 32 -20.02 12.74 13.87
CA ASN A 32 -21.34 12.09 13.91
C ASN A 32 -22.47 13.02 14.38
N GLU A 33 -22.22 14.34 14.45
CA GLU A 33 -23.21 15.31 14.94
C GLU A 33 -23.81 16.10 13.78
N PHE A 34 -25.09 15.90 13.54
CA PHE A 34 -25.88 16.65 12.55
C PHE A 34 -26.83 17.60 13.23
N VAL A 35 -26.97 18.81 12.70
CA VAL A 35 -27.94 19.80 13.11
C VAL A 35 -28.75 20.23 11.90
N ASP A 36 -30.05 20.02 11.96
CA ASP A 36 -31.00 20.32 10.89
C ASP A 36 -31.71 21.65 11.15
N TYR A 37 -31.60 22.58 10.20
CA TYR A 37 -32.25 23.87 10.23
C TYR A 37 -33.39 23.89 9.21
N ASP A 38 -34.64 24.06 9.67
CA ASP A 38 -35.81 24.22 8.80
C ASP A 38 -35.78 25.61 8.14
N VAL A 39 -35.61 25.61 6.83
CA VAL A 39 -35.55 26.83 5.99
C VAL A 39 -36.72 26.87 4.98
N THR A 40 -37.80 26.14 5.23
CA THR A 40 -38.96 26.04 4.34
C THR A 40 -39.63 27.38 4.16
N GLY A 41 -39.95 27.76 2.91
CA GLY A 41 -40.66 29.00 2.57
C GLY A 41 -39.81 30.25 2.88
N ASN A 42 -40.31 31.14 3.73
CA ASN A 42 -39.62 32.37 4.16
C ASN A 42 -38.82 32.23 5.45
N LYS A 43 -38.70 31.00 6.01
CA LYS A 43 -37.91 30.77 7.21
C LYS A 43 -36.43 30.95 6.90
N THR A 44 -35.72 31.53 7.86
CA THR A 44 -34.24 31.66 7.77
C THR A 44 -33.63 31.23 9.10
N ALA A 45 -32.53 30.53 9.04
CA ALA A 45 -31.75 30.12 10.20
C ALA A 45 -30.41 30.85 10.28
N ARG A 46 -29.84 30.89 11.47
CA ARG A 46 -28.46 31.39 11.66
C ARG A 46 -27.63 30.32 12.36
N PHE A 47 -26.39 30.13 11.91
CA PHE A 47 -25.44 29.26 12.56
C PHE A 47 -24.06 29.88 12.54
N GLU A 48 -23.22 29.47 13.49
CA GLU A 48 -21.85 29.93 13.62
C GLU A 48 -20.92 29.08 12.78
N THR A 49 -20.09 29.71 11.97
CA THR A 49 -19.08 29.02 11.13
C THR A 49 -17.90 29.96 10.87
N SER A 50 -16.98 29.58 9.97
CA SER A 50 -15.88 30.42 9.53
C SER A 50 -15.89 30.62 8.01
N ILE A 51 -15.23 31.68 7.54
CA ILE A 51 -15.15 32.01 6.11
C ILE A 51 -14.49 30.84 5.35
N GLY A 52 -13.43 30.23 5.90
CA GLY A 52 -12.75 29.10 5.26
C GLY A 52 -13.68 27.90 5.05
N ARG A 53 -14.55 27.58 6.02
CA ARG A 53 -15.54 26.49 5.88
C ARG A 53 -16.59 26.79 4.81
N ILE A 54 -17.03 28.06 4.71
CA ILE A 54 -17.98 28.45 3.65
C ILE A 54 -17.33 28.26 2.27
N ILE A 55 -16.10 28.72 2.10
CA ILE A 55 -15.36 28.60 0.84
C ILE A 55 -15.23 27.12 0.47
N PHE A 56 -14.77 26.28 1.40
CA PHE A 56 -14.61 24.84 1.17
C PHE A 56 -15.93 24.19 0.73
N ASN A 57 -17.01 24.40 1.50
CA ASN A 57 -18.30 23.78 1.19
C ASN A 57 -18.91 24.24 -0.14
N ARG A 58 -18.73 25.53 -0.50
CA ARG A 58 -19.30 26.07 -1.75
C ARG A 58 -18.46 25.80 -2.99
N GLN A 59 -17.12 25.70 -2.84
CA GLN A 59 -16.24 25.50 -3.99
C GLN A 59 -15.92 24.02 -4.24
N CYS A 60 -15.86 23.22 -3.18
CA CYS A 60 -15.38 21.85 -3.29
C CYS A 60 -16.49 20.79 -3.25
N LEU A 61 -17.65 21.12 -2.66
CA LEU A 61 -18.72 20.15 -2.47
C LEU A 61 -19.96 20.52 -3.30
N PRO A 62 -20.73 19.52 -3.77
CA PRO A 62 -22.02 19.74 -4.42
C PRO A 62 -23.02 20.43 -3.49
N GLU A 63 -23.99 21.14 -4.07
CA GLU A 63 -25.02 21.89 -3.32
C GLU A 63 -25.92 20.99 -2.46
N ASP A 64 -26.08 19.74 -2.86
CA ASP A 64 -26.88 18.71 -2.16
C ASP A 64 -26.11 17.98 -1.06
N TYR A 65 -24.83 18.34 -0.83
CA TYR A 65 -24.02 17.75 0.24
C TYR A 65 -24.22 18.50 1.57
N GLU A 66 -24.10 17.79 2.70
CA GLU A 66 -24.20 18.38 4.02
C GLU A 66 -23.09 19.40 4.27
N PHE A 67 -23.42 20.53 4.93
CA PHE A 67 -22.44 21.56 5.23
C PHE A 67 -21.46 21.09 6.32
N MET A 68 -20.18 20.96 5.98
CA MET A 68 -19.11 20.55 6.91
C MET A 68 -18.66 21.73 7.78
N ASN A 69 -18.98 21.69 9.06
CA ASN A 69 -18.72 22.78 10.01
C ASN A 69 -17.73 22.42 11.13
N TYR A 70 -16.85 21.50 10.91
CA TYR A 70 -15.79 21.13 11.86
C TYR A 70 -14.40 21.18 11.21
N LYS A 71 -13.34 21.07 12.02
CA LYS A 71 -11.96 20.99 11.55
C LYS A 71 -11.73 19.62 10.96
N MET A 72 -11.38 19.57 9.67
CA MET A 72 -11.13 18.32 8.95
C MET A 72 -9.61 18.06 8.85
N VAL A 73 -9.20 16.88 9.22
CA VAL A 73 -7.85 16.37 9.05
C VAL A 73 -7.80 15.38 7.87
N LYS A 74 -6.60 14.92 7.47
CA LYS A 74 -6.40 14.00 6.35
C LYS A 74 -7.38 12.80 6.38
N GLY A 75 -7.59 12.18 7.54
CA GLY A 75 -8.50 11.05 7.69
C GLY A 75 -9.98 11.41 7.46
N ASP A 76 -10.39 12.62 7.88
CA ASP A 76 -11.76 13.09 7.67
C ASP A 76 -12.01 13.43 6.19
N VAL A 77 -11.00 13.99 5.50
CA VAL A 77 -11.06 14.21 4.05
C VAL A 77 -11.15 12.90 3.30
N ALA A 78 -10.39 11.87 3.72
CA ALA A 78 -10.48 10.54 3.10
C ALA A 78 -11.88 9.94 3.24
N LYS A 79 -12.52 10.07 4.43
CA LYS A 79 -13.90 9.65 4.66
C LYS A 79 -14.90 10.44 3.81
N LEU A 80 -14.70 11.76 3.68
CA LEU A 80 -15.50 12.61 2.81
C LEU A 80 -15.43 12.15 1.34
N VAL A 81 -14.22 11.88 0.85
CA VAL A 81 -14.01 11.39 -0.51
C VAL A 81 -14.68 10.03 -0.72
N ALA A 82 -14.55 9.12 0.23
CA ALA A 82 -15.22 7.81 0.15
C ALA A 82 -16.74 7.96 0.08
N ASP A 83 -17.34 8.81 0.93
CA ASP A 83 -18.77 9.10 0.93
C ASP A 83 -19.23 9.76 -0.40
N CYS A 84 -18.41 10.67 -0.97
CA CYS A 84 -18.69 11.22 -2.29
C CYS A 84 -18.66 10.16 -3.39
N CYS A 85 -17.72 9.21 -3.33
CA CYS A 85 -17.67 8.10 -4.27
C CYS A 85 -18.89 7.16 -4.17
N ASP A 86 -19.46 7.02 -2.97
CA ASP A 86 -20.64 6.19 -2.74
C ASP A 86 -21.95 6.87 -3.15
N ARG A 87 -22.01 8.21 -3.08
CA ARG A 87 -23.23 8.99 -3.37
C ARG A 87 -23.32 9.45 -4.82
N TYR A 88 -22.19 9.76 -5.45
CA TYR A 88 -22.18 10.40 -6.76
C TYR A 88 -21.61 9.51 -7.85
N PRO A 89 -22.07 9.65 -9.10
CA PRO A 89 -21.47 8.96 -10.23
C PRO A 89 -20.05 9.48 -10.48
N GLU A 90 -19.21 8.61 -11.04
CA GLU A 90 -17.80 8.86 -11.32
C GLU A 90 -17.52 10.20 -12.02
N ALA A 91 -18.36 10.56 -12.99
CA ALA A 91 -18.28 11.83 -13.71
C ALA A 91 -18.39 13.08 -12.83
N LYS A 92 -19.04 12.99 -11.65
CA LYS A 92 -19.13 14.11 -10.69
C LYS A 92 -18.00 14.07 -9.65
N VAL A 93 -17.49 12.89 -9.32
CA VAL A 93 -16.45 12.72 -8.30
C VAL A 93 -15.13 13.35 -8.72
N GLY A 94 -14.73 13.18 -10.00
CA GLY A 94 -13.50 13.78 -10.54
C GLY A 94 -13.42 15.29 -10.30
N PRO A 95 -14.41 16.10 -10.74
CA PRO A 95 -14.47 17.53 -10.48
C PRO A 95 -14.44 17.91 -8.99
N ILE A 96 -15.09 17.13 -8.09
CA ILE A 96 -15.05 17.36 -6.65
C ILE A 96 -13.61 17.22 -6.12
N LEU A 97 -12.91 16.16 -6.53
CA LEU A 97 -11.50 15.92 -6.12
C LEU A 97 -10.57 17.01 -6.62
N ASP A 98 -10.77 17.43 -7.87
CA ASP A 98 -10.01 18.54 -8.47
C ASP A 98 -10.27 19.86 -7.74
N ALA A 99 -11.53 20.16 -7.40
CA ALA A 99 -11.88 21.35 -6.64
C ALA A 99 -11.24 21.37 -5.25
N ILE A 100 -11.21 20.21 -4.53
CA ILE A 100 -10.51 20.09 -3.25
C ILE A 100 -9.01 20.34 -3.43
N LYS A 101 -8.38 19.73 -4.43
CA LYS A 101 -6.96 19.87 -4.74
C LYS A 101 -6.59 21.32 -5.04
N TYR A 102 -7.26 21.93 -6.01
CA TYR A 102 -6.95 23.31 -6.43
C TYR A 102 -7.27 24.34 -5.34
N SER A 103 -8.37 24.19 -4.61
CA SER A 103 -8.67 25.04 -3.46
C SER A 103 -7.56 24.94 -2.41
N GLY A 104 -7.11 23.72 -2.10
CA GLY A 104 -6.01 23.47 -1.18
C GLY A 104 -4.72 24.19 -1.61
N PHE A 105 -4.29 24.02 -2.85
CA PHE A 105 -3.10 24.69 -3.38
C PHE A 105 -3.23 26.21 -3.39
N HIS A 106 -4.36 26.73 -3.86
CA HIS A 106 -4.60 28.15 -3.94
C HIS A 106 -4.50 28.83 -2.57
N TYR A 107 -5.21 28.31 -1.58
CA TYR A 107 -5.22 28.92 -0.24
C TYR A 107 -3.94 28.64 0.54
N ALA A 108 -3.26 27.52 0.35
CA ALA A 108 -1.94 27.28 0.94
C ALA A 108 -0.89 28.26 0.39
N THR A 109 -0.90 28.51 -0.92
CA THR A 109 -0.02 29.50 -1.55
C THR A 109 -0.30 30.91 -1.03
N ARG A 110 -1.57 31.32 -0.95
CA ARG A 110 -1.96 32.64 -0.41
C ARG A 110 -1.67 32.79 1.07
N ALA A 111 -1.76 31.74 1.86
CA ALA A 111 -1.42 31.75 3.27
C ALA A 111 0.07 32.03 3.51
N GLY A 112 0.94 31.63 2.55
CA GLY A 112 2.38 31.86 2.66
C GLY A 112 2.96 31.24 3.93
N LEU A 113 2.53 30.01 4.27
CA LEU A 113 3.00 29.30 5.48
C LEU A 113 4.50 29.15 5.42
N THR A 114 5.18 29.66 6.43
CA THR A 114 6.63 29.54 6.58
C THR A 114 6.98 28.93 7.93
N ILE A 115 8.16 28.32 8.02
CA ILE A 115 8.64 27.63 9.22
C ILE A 115 9.85 28.37 9.74
N SER A 116 9.88 28.62 11.05
CA SER A 116 11.04 29.15 11.76
C SER A 116 11.51 28.13 12.80
N VAL A 117 12.80 28.17 13.14
CA VAL A 117 13.35 27.39 14.27
C VAL A 117 12.63 27.75 15.58
N TRP A 118 12.13 28.97 15.71
CA TRP A 118 11.43 29.47 16.89
C TRP A 118 10.00 28.94 17.03
N ASP A 119 9.42 28.40 15.95
CA ASP A 119 8.09 27.80 16.00
C ASP A 119 8.08 26.44 16.74
N ALA A 120 9.24 25.79 16.89
CA ALA A 120 9.40 24.61 17.73
C ALA A 120 9.47 25.03 19.22
N LEU A 121 8.35 24.91 19.94
CA LEU A 121 8.27 25.33 21.34
C LEU A 121 8.97 24.33 22.25
N ILE A 122 9.62 24.84 23.32
CA ILE A 122 10.30 24.05 24.35
C ILE A 122 9.53 24.24 25.66
N PRO A 123 9.03 23.16 26.31
CA PRO A 123 8.33 23.24 27.59
C PRO A 123 9.24 23.77 28.70
N ALA A 124 8.75 24.69 29.50
CA ALA A 124 9.50 25.24 30.64
C ALA A 124 9.77 24.16 31.71
N GLU A 125 8.83 23.23 31.87
CA GLU A 125 8.90 22.10 32.85
C GLU A 125 9.84 20.96 32.39
N LYS A 126 10.42 21.04 31.17
CA LYS A 126 11.31 20.02 30.63
C LYS A 126 12.44 19.67 31.58
N GLN A 127 13.12 20.70 32.12
CA GLN A 127 14.28 20.49 33.00
C GLN A 127 13.90 19.76 34.30
N GLU A 128 12.78 20.11 34.90
CA GLU A 128 12.30 19.45 36.14
C GLU A 128 11.99 17.96 35.90
N LEU A 129 11.39 17.63 34.73
CA LEU A 129 11.12 16.23 34.35
C LEU A 129 12.41 15.45 34.13
N LEU A 130 13.41 16.06 33.48
CA LEU A 130 14.72 15.46 33.23
C LEU A 130 15.46 15.18 34.55
N ASP A 131 15.44 16.15 35.49
CA ASP A 131 16.12 16.01 36.79
C ASP A 131 15.45 14.92 37.62
N ARG A 132 14.13 14.81 37.61
CA ARG A 132 13.39 13.75 38.27
C ARG A 132 13.67 12.37 37.66
N ALA A 133 13.66 12.24 36.34
CA ALA A 133 14.01 10.98 35.70
C ALA A 133 15.47 10.58 35.98
N GLN A 134 16.37 11.54 35.97
CA GLN A 134 17.77 11.26 36.34
C GLN A 134 17.91 10.74 37.79
N ALA A 135 17.21 11.32 38.76
CA ALA A 135 17.22 10.84 40.15
C ALA A 135 16.68 9.41 40.25
N ASN A 136 15.64 9.06 39.51
CA ASN A 136 15.12 7.69 39.49
C ASN A 136 16.13 6.72 38.87
N VAL A 137 16.79 7.10 37.77
CA VAL A 137 17.84 6.28 37.12
C VAL A 137 19.04 6.09 38.04
N ASP A 138 19.45 7.11 38.78
CA ASP A 138 20.53 7.02 39.74
C ASP A 138 20.17 6.02 40.86
N GLN A 139 18.91 6.01 41.32
CA GLN A 139 18.43 5.04 42.30
C GLN A 139 18.42 3.59 41.74
N ILE A 140 18.03 3.40 40.47
CA ILE A 140 18.10 2.09 39.79
C ILE A 140 19.55 1.61 39.71
N ASN A 141 20.50 2.50 39.42
CA ASN A 141 21.92 2.17 39.41
C ASN A 141 22.44 1.80 40.81
N GLU A 142 21.99 2.48 41.89
CA GLU A 142 22.30 2.12 43.27
C GLU A 142 21.80 0.70 43.60
N TYR A 143 20.58 0.34 43.22
CA TYR A 143 20.06 -1.02 43.39
C TYR A 143 20.87 -2.08 42.66
N PHE A 144 21.40 -1.74 41.49
CA PHE A 144 22.30 -2.61 40.74
C PHE A 144 23.65 -2.76 41.47
N GLU A 145 24.25 -1.67 41.94
CA GLU A 145 25.51 -1.70 42.67
C GLU A 145 25.38 -2.46 44.01
N GLU A 146 24.24 -2.39 44.67
CA GLU A 146 23.92 -3.15 45.85
C GLU A 146 23.59 -4.64 45.58
N GLY A 147 23.43 -5.02 44.31
CA GLY A 147 23.18 -6.39 43.88
C GLY A 147 21.73 -6.86 44.03
N PHE A 148 20.76 -5.93 44.15
CA PHE A 148 19.33 -6.27 44.21
C PHE A 148 18.76 -6.64 42.85
N ILE A 149 19.29 -6.06 41.76
CA ILE A 149 18.86 -6.31 40.36
C ILE A 149 20.05 -6.74 39.51
N ASN A 150 19.78 -7.46 38.47
CA ASN A 150 20.80 -7.86 37.50
C ASN A 150 20.96 -6.80 36.36
N GLU A 151 22.01 -6.94 35.53
CA GLU A 151 22.30 -5.98 34.45
C GLU A 151 21.15 -5.86 33.45
N THR A 152 20.49 -6.97 33.13
CA THR A 152 19.36 -6.96 32.17
C THR A 152 18.15 -6.23 32.75
N GLU A 153 17.85 -6.45 34.03
CA GLU A 153 16.76 -5.74 34.72
C GLU A 153 17.07 -4.25 34.86
N ARG A 154 18.32 -3.90 35.23
CA ARG A 154 18.77 -2.50 35.27
C ARG A 154 18.54 -1.82 33.93
N HIS A 155 19.01 -2.44 32.84
CA HIS A 155 18.85 -1.91 31.49
C HIS A 155 17.37 -1.68 31.15
N ILE A 156 16.51 -2.65 31.39
CA ILE A 156 15.07 -2.56 31.10
C ILE A 156 14.43 -1.41 31.89
N GLU A 157 14.73 -1.29 33.18
CA GLU A 157 14.14 -0.25 34.03
C GLU A 157 14.62 1.15 33.64
N VAL A 158 15.92 1.31 33.31
CA VAL A 158 16.47 2.59 32.81
C VAL A 158 15.83 3.01 31.51
N VAL A 159 15.67 2.08 30.56
CA VAL A 159 15.01 2.33 29.28
C VAL A 159 13.55 2.74 29.49
N ASN A 160 12.82 2.05 30.36
CA ASN A 160 11.43 2.35 30.68
C ASN A 160 11.27 3.77 31.28
N GLU A 161 12.14 4.15 32.23
CA GLU A 161 12.09 5.47 32.86
C GLU A 161 12.35 6.59 31.84
N TRP A 162 13.38 6.45 30.98
CA TRP A 162 13.65 7.44 29.95
C TRP A 162 12.58 7.50 28.87
N THR A 163 11.97 6.39 28.52
CA THR A 163 10.82 6.36 27.59
C THR A 163 9.64 7.11 28.19
N ALA A 164 9.29 6.82 29.44
CA ALA A 164 8.20 7.51 30.14
C ALA A 164 8.47 9.02 30.28
N CYS A 165 9.71 9.42 30.54
CA CYS A 165 10.10 10.83 30.58
C CYS A 165 9.94 11.49 29.22
N THR A 166 10.41 10.84 28.15
CA THR A 166 10.31 11.32 26.77
C THR A 166 8.85 11.55 26.34
N ASP A 167 7.96 10.64 26.70
CA ASP A 167 6.53 10.74 26.38
C ASP A 167 5.84 11.86 27.16
N LYS A 168 6.19 12.06 28.45
CA LYS A 168 5.68 13.18 29.24
C LYS A 168 6.11 14.53 28.68
N VAL A 169 7.40 14.67 28.30
CA VAL A 169 7.91 15.89 27.65
C VAL A 169 7.21 16.13 26.31
N ALA A 170 6.98 15.07 25.53
CA ALA A 170 6.26 15.15 24.25
C ALA A 170 4.81 15.62 24.42
N ALA A 171 4.10 15.10 25.42
CA ALA A 171 2.72 15.49 25.71
C ALA A 171 2.62 16.97 26.11
N LEU A 172 3.47 17.42 27.05
CA LEU A 172 3.52 18.83 27.46
C LEU A 172 3.85 19.76 26.27
N MET A 173 4.79 19.35 25.44
CA MET A 173 5.14 20.14 24.24
C MET A 173 3.96 20.27 23.27
N LEU A 174 3.23 19.17 23.03
CA LEU A 174 2.08 19.19 22.13
C LEU A 174 0.92 20.06 22.66
N ASP A 175 0.71 20.05 23.97
CA ASP A 175 -0.31 20.87 24.63
C ASP A 175 0.01 22.38 24.59
N MET A 176 1.29 22.74 24.46
CA MET A 176 1.73 24.14 24.35
C MET A 176 1.53 24.76 22.98
N PHE A 177 1.34 23.94 21.93
CA PHE A 177 1.20 24.47 20.60
C PHE A 177 -0.13 25.21 20.41
N ASP A 178 -0.06 26.40 19.87
CA ASP A 178 -1.22 27.10 19.35
C ASP A 178 -1.68 26.46 18.02
N GLU A 179 -2.97 26.42 17.77
CA GLU A 179 -3.55 25.95 16.49
C GLU A 179 -3.03 26.74 15.27
N GLU A 180 -2.58 28.00 15.46
CA GLU A 180 -2.02 28.85 14.41
C GLU A 180 -0.53 28.60 14.16
N ASN A 181 0.15 27.78 14.96
CA ASN A 181 1.56 27.45 14.77
C ASN A 181 1.75 26.64 13.48
N PRO A 182 2.62 27.09 12.53
CA PRO A 182 2.77 26.42 11.23
C PRO A 182 3.22 24.95 11.34
N LEU A 183 4.12 24.62 12.27
CA LEU A 183 4.61 23.25 12.48
C LEU A 183 3.47 22.35 12.99
N TYR A 184 2.73 22.86 13.97
CA TYR A 184 1.59 22.13 14.53
C TYR A 184 0.50 21.94 13.49
N MET A 185 0.17 22.99 12.74
CA MET A 185 -0.85 22.94 11.68
C MET A 185 -0.54 21.86 10.63
N MET A 186 0.71 21.76 10.17
CA MET A 186 1.12 20.76 9.19
C MET A 186 1.05 19.33 9.75
N ALA A 187 1.48 19.12 10.99
CA ALA A 187 1.49 17.82 11.63
C ALA A 187 0.09 17.35 12.05
N ASP A 188 -0.72 18.26 12.65
CA ASP A 188 -2.07 17.95 13.11
C ASP A 188 -3.04 17.69 11.96
N SER A 189 -2.94 18.44 10.85
CA SER A 189 -3.71 18.17 9.64
C SER A 189 -3.37 16.84 8.98
N GLY A 190 -2.22 16.24 9.29
CA GLY A 190 -1.71 15.03 8.63
C GLY A 190 -1.13 15.29 7.23
N ALA A 191 -0.91 16.56 6.85
CA ALA A 191 -0.32 16.91 5.56
C ALA A 191 1.16 16.55 5.49
N ARG A 192 1.93 16.97 6.51
CA ARG A 192 3.36 16.67 6.60
C ARG A 192 3.85 16.70 8.05
N GLY A 193 4.77 15.80 8.36
CA GLY A 193 5.34 15.69 9.70
C GLY A 193 4.54 14.76 10.62
N SER A 194 5.17 14.36 11.70
CA SER A 194 4.58 13.52 12.75
C SER A 194 4.82 14.12 14.13
N LYS A 195 4.05 13.69 15.11
CA LYS A 195 4.26 14.08 16.51
C LYS A 195 5.68 13.73 16.99
N THR A 196 6.24 12.61 16.52
CA THR A 196 7.62 12.18 16.83
C THR A 196 8.66 13.15 16.25
N GLN A 197 8.44 13.68 15.04
CA GLN A 197 9.35 14.67 14.46
C GLN A 197 9.27 16.01 15.21
N LEU A 198 8.08 16.45 15.61
CA LEU A 198 7.91 17.64 16.46
C LEU A 198 8.62 17.47 17.80
N ARG A 199 8.50 16.29 18.42
CA ARG A 199 9.19 15.93 19.68
C ARG A 199 10.70 16.11 19.55
N GLN A 200 11.31 15.65 18.45
CA GLN A 200 12.75 15.80 18.23
C GLN A 200 13.16 17.27 18.01
N LEU A 201 12.28 18.10 17.48
CA LEU A 201 12.56 19.54 17.25
C LEU A 201 12.52 20.37 18.53
N GLY A 202 11.50 20.21 19.39
CA GLY A 202 11.24 21.07 20.54
C GLY A 202 11.19 20.37 21.89
N GLY A 203 11.01 19.04 21.93
CA GLY A 203 10.94 18.24 23.15
C GLY A 203 12.30 17.66 23.55
N MET A 204 12.41 16.33 23.41
CA MET A 204 13.60 15.55 23.71
C MET A 204 13.79 14.52 22.58
N ARG A 205 15.02 14.31 22.10
CA ARG A 205 15.27 13.31 21.09
C ARG A 205 15.06 11.88 21.61
N GLY A 206 15.52 11.62 22.84
CA GLY A 206 15.27 10.36 23.55
C GLY A 206 16.37 9.32 23.35
N LEU A 207 16.01 8.05 23.54
CA LEU A 207 16.90 6.92 23.42
C LEU A 207 17.21 6.59 21.95
N MET A 208 18.44 6.14 21.71
CA MET A 208 18.91 5.77 20.38
C MET A 208 19.27 4.28 20.34
N ALA A 209 19.09 3.68 19.15
CA ALA A 209 19.57 2.32 18.91
C ALA A 209 21.03 2.34 18.42
N ASP A 210 21.81 1.36 18.83
CA ASP A 210 23.15 1.13 18.31
C ASP A 210 23.13 0.42 16.94
N MET A 211 24.29 0.04 16.42
CA MET A 211 24.39 -0.68 15.13
C MET A 211 23.84 -2.11 15.22
N SER A 212 23.80 -2.74 16.40
CA SER A 212 23.22 -4.07 16.62
C SER A 212 21.69 -4.03 16.74
N GLY A 213 21.11 -2.85 16.99
CA GLY A 213 19.69 -2.66 17.25
C GLY A 213 19.30 -2.65 18.72
N GLU A 214 20.26 -2.80 19.63
CA GLU A 214 20.03 -2.67 21.06
C GLU A 214 19.90 -1.19 21.45
N THR A 215 19.04 -0.89 22.41
CA THR A 215 18.83 0.48 22.89
C THR A 215 20.00 0.92 23.78
N ILE A 216 20.58 2.07 23.51
CA ILE A 216 21.64 2.65 24.33
C ILE A 216 21.02 3.28 25.59
N ASP A 217 21.52 2.96 26.77
CA ASP A 217 21.02 3.44 28.09
C ASP A 217 21.09 4.96 28.23
N LEU A 218 21.99 5.60 27.51
CA LEU A 218 22.23 7.04 27.60
C LEU A 218 21.30 7.80 26.63
N PRO A 219 20.28 8.53 27.14
CA PRO A 219 19.36 9.28 26.31
C PRO A 219 19.97 10.58 25.77
N ILE A 220 19.51 11.02 24.62
CA ILE A 220 19.74 12.36 24.12
C ILE A 220 18.68 13.29 24.73
N LYS A 221 19.08 14.05 25.76
CA LYS A 221 18.20 14.98 26.49
C LYS A 221 17.89 16.25 25.72
N ALA A 222 18.80 16.67 24.86
CA ALA A 222 18.64 17.84 24.00
C ALA A 222 17.66 17.59 22.84
N ASN A 223 17.18 18.66 22.26
CA ASN A 223 16.43 18.71 21.01
C ASN A 223 17.23 19.45 19.94
N PHE A 224 16.75 19.40 18.68
CA PHE A 224 17.45 20.07 17.56
C PHE A 224 17.47 21.60 17.69
N ARG A 225 16.47 22.22 18.34
CA ARG A 225 16.42 23.66 18.54
C ARG A 225 17.48 24.13 19.54
N GLU A 226 17.69 23.37 20.62
CA GLU A 226 18.74 23.66 21.63
C GLU A 226 20.14 23.37 21.09
N GLY A 227 20.25 22.43 20.15
CA GLY A 227 21.51 21.88 19.68
C GLY A 227 21.99 20.71 20.56
N LEU A 228 22.73 19.79 19.94
CA LEU A 228 23.23 18.57 20.59
C LEU A 228 24.63 18.80 21.13
N LEU A 229 24.93 18.21 22.31
CA LEU A 229 26.27 18.09 22.81
C LEU A 229 27.12 17.16 21.91
N PRO A 230 28.47 17.29 21.88
CA PRO A 230 29.31 16.42 21.06
C PRO A 230 29.08 14.92 21.27
N LEU A 231 28.88 14.48 22.50
CA LEU A 231 28.58 13.08 22.82
C LEU A 231 27.19 12.68 22.30
N GLU A 232 26.19 13.50 22.52
CA GLU A 232 24.82 13.26 22.03
C GLU A 232 24.78 13.22 20.51
N TYR A 233 25.55 14.09 19.85
CA TYR A 233 25.70 14.07 18.39
C TYR A 233 26.33 12.76 17.93
N PHE A 234 27.40 12.31 18.60
CA PHE A 234 28.06 11.05 18.25
C PHE A 234 27.12 9.84 18.38
N ILE A 235 26.41 9.72 19.51
CA ILE A 235 25.40 8.69 19.72
C ILE A 235 24.33 8.74 18.60
N SER A 236 23.87 9.94 18.26
CA SER A 236 22.92 10.19 17.18
C SER A 236 23.38 9.65 15.81
N THR A 237 24.69 9.63 15.56
CA THR A 237 25.24 9.15 14.26
C THR A 237 25.09 7.64 14.09
N TYR A 238 25.03 6.84 15.17
CA TYR A 238 24.79 5.40 15.08
C TYR A 238 23.43 5.12 14.44
N GLY A 239 22.36 5.72 14.98
CA GLY A 239 21.02 5.56 14.44
C GLY A 239 20.88 6.09 13.01
N ALA A 240 21.50 7.24 12.71
CA ALA A 240 21.48 7.79 11.34
C ALA A 240 22.20 6.87 10.35
N ARG A 241 23.39 6.37 10.69
CA ARG A 241 24.16 5.45 9.85
C ARG A 241 23.42 4.12 9.65
N LYS A 242 22.86 3.54 10.73
CA LYS A 242 22.04 2.35 10.63
C LYS A 242 20.86 2.55 9.68
N GLY A 243 20.10 3.65 9.83
CA GLY A 243 18.98 3.95 8.95
C GLY A 243 19.36 4.05 7.48
N LEU A 244 20.52 4.65 7.16
CA LEU A 244 21.02 4.73 5.77
C LEU A 244 21.41 3.35 5.23
N VAL A 245 22.10 2.52 6.03
CA VAL A 245 22.48 1.15 5.63
C VAL A 245 21.25 0.26 5.47
N ASP A 246 20.33 0.30 6.43
CA ASP A 246 19.10 -0.49 6.38
C ASP A 246 18.26 -0.12 5.16
N THR A 247 18.12 1.16 4.86
CA THR A 247 17.39 1.61 3.66
C THR A 247 18.03 1.07 2.38
N ALA A 248 19.34 1.16 2.24
CA ALA A 248 20.06 0.69 1.05
C ALA A 248 19.91 -0.84 0.88
N SER A 249 19.99 -1.61 1.98
CA SER A 249 19.89 -3.07 1.95
C SER A 249 18.44 -3.52 1.72
N HIS A 250 17.49 -3.00 2.48
CA HIS A 250 16.10 -3.44 2.42
C HIS A 250 15.37 -3.05 1.14
N THR A 251 15.84 -2.05 0.40
CA THR A 251 15.30 -1.76 -0.95
C THR A 251 15.48 -2.96 -1.87
N SER A 252 16.66 -3.60 -1.84
CA SER A 252 16.93 -4.83 -2.60
C SER A 252 16.09 -6.00 -2.09
N ASP A 253 15.95 -6.15 -0.77
CA ASP A 253 15.18 -7.23 -0.15
C ASP A 253 13.69 -7.10 -0.47
N SER A 254 13.14 -5.89 -0.46
CA SER A 254 11.75 -5.61 -0.86
C SER A 254 11.51 -5.97 -2.32
N GLY A 255 12.43 -5.61 -3.22
CA GLY A 255 12.36 -6.00 -4.63
C GLY A 255 12.43 -7.52 -4.81
N TYR A 256 13.29 -8.20 -4.06
CA TYR A 256 13.40 -9.65 -4.09
C TYR A 256 12.16 -10.36 -3.53
N LEU A 257 11.57 -9.84 -2.44
CA LEU A 257 10.29 -10.33 -1.92
C LEU A 257 9.19 -10.20 -2.98
N THR A 258 9.02 -9.02 -3.56
CA THR A 258 8.01 -8.76 -4.60
C THR A 258 8.17 -9.72 -5.78
N ARG A 259 9.41 -9.94 -6.27
CA ARG A 259 9.68 -10.90 -7.34
C ARG A 259 9.23 -12.31 -6.96
N ARG A 260 9.55 -12.78 -5.75
CA ARG A 260 9.14 -14.12 -5.28
C ARG A 260 7.62 -14.25 -5.21
N LEU A 261 6.92 -13.23 -4.70
CA LEU A 261 5.47 -13.21 -4.62
C LEU A 261 4.82 -13.23 -6.01
N VAL A 262 5.37 -12.49 -6.98
CA VAL A 262 4.94 -12.53 -8.39
C VAL A 262 5.14 -13.92 -8.97
N ASP A 263 6.29 -14.56 -8.76
CA ASP A 263 6.57 -15.90 -9.25
C ASP A 263 5.61 -16.95 -8.67
N VAL A 264 5.15 -16.78 -7.42
CA VAL A 264 4.18 -17.68 -6.77
C VAL A 264 2.76 -17.49 -7.30
N ALA A 265 2.36 -16.26 -7.60
CA ALA A 265 0.95 -15.93 -7.85
C ALA A 265 0.63 -15.62 -9.34
N GLN A 266 1.61 -15.67 -10.24
CA GLN A 266 1.44 -15.30 -11.66
C GLN A 266 0.39 -16.13 -12.42
N ASP A 267 0.12 -17.35 -11.99
CA ASP A 267 -0.88 -18.25 -12.59
C ASP A 267 -2.30 -17.97 -12.10
N VAL A 268 -2.45 -17.14 -11.06
CA VAL A 268 -3.76 -16.80 -10.48
C VAL A 268 -4.43 -15.71 -11.30
N ILE A 269 -5.27 -16.14 -12.22
CA ILE A 269 -6.07 -15.32 -13.14
C ILE A 269 -7.53 -15.65 -12.92
N VAL A 270 -8.42 -14.67 -13.06
CA VAL A 270 -9.87 -14.91 -13.04
C VAL A 270 -10.28 -15.57 -14.35
N ARG A 271 -10.69 -16.83 -14.32
CA ARG A 271 -10.93 -17.62 -15.54
C ARG A 271 -12.38 -17.93 -15.83
N GLU A 272 -13.23 -17.95 -14.82
CA GLU A 272 -14.63 -18.33 -14.89
C GLU A 272 -15.49 -17.45 -13.98
N GLU A 273 -16.78 -17.40 -14.24
CA GLU A 273 -17.72 -16.59 -13.45
C GLU A 273 -18.00 -17.25 -12.10
N ASP A 274 -18.27 -18.55 -12.08
CA ASP A 274 -18.60 -19.30 -10.88
C ASP A 274 -18.00 -20.72 -10.92
N CYS A 275 -17.34 -21.10 -9.85
CA CYS A 275 -16.78 -22.45 -9.66
C CYS A 275 -17.77 -23.46 -9.05
N GLY A 276 -19.00 -23.04 -8.74
CA GLY A 276 -20.04 -23.90 -8.16
C GLY A 276 -19.75 -24.39 -6.74
N THR A 277 -18.93 -23.69 -5.97
CA THR A 277 -18.67 -24.09 -4.56
C THR A 277 -19.87 -23.76 -3.67
N HIS A 278 -20.15 -24.65 -2.72
CA HIS A 278 -21.10 -24.45 -1.61
C HIS A 278 -20.37 -24.27 -0.27
N GLU A 279 -19.04 -24.23 -0.29
CA GLU A 279 -18.21 -24.01 0.89
C GLU A 279 -17.81 -22.54 0.95
N GLY A 280 -17.99 -21.89 2.11
CA GLY A 280 -17.59 -20.51 2.38
C GLY A 280 -16.79 -20.42 3.65
N VAL A 281 -16.15 -19.29 3.84
CA VAL A 281 -15.40 -18.95 5.06
C VAL A 281 -16.23 -18.01 5.91
N THR A 282 -16.17 -18.17 7.22
CA THR A 282 -16.91 -17.36 8.18
C THR A 282 -16.08 -16.17 8.64
N TYR A 283 -16.58 -14.96 8.41
CA TYR A 283 -15.90 -13.71 8.77
C TYR A 283 -16.63 -13.00 9.91
N ASN A 284 -15.88 -12.32 10.76
CA ASN A 284 -16.43 -11.43 11.78
C ASN A 284 -16.83 -10.09 11.13
N LEU A 285 -18.03 -9.57 11.47
CA LEU A 285 -18.51 -8.28 10.99
C LEU A 285 -17.84 -7.09 11.68
N ILE A 286 -17.36 -7.29 12.90
CA ILE A 286 -16.62 -6.32 13.70
C ILE A 286 -15.21 -6.85 13.88
N ILE A 287 -14.20 -5.99 13.79
CA ILE A 287 -12.79 -6.36 13.99
C ILE A 287 -12.60 -6.78 15.46
N PRO A 288 -12.04 -7.96 15.73
CA PRO A 288 -11.84 -8.44 17.10
C PRO A 288 -11.06 -7.43 17.97
N GLY A 289 -11.53 -7.22 19.20
CA GLY A 289 -10.91 -6.26 20.14
C GLY A 289 -11.21 -4.78 19.88
N THR A 290 -12.01 -4.47 18.86
CA THR A 290 -12.44 -3.09 18.52
C THR A 290 -13.95 -2.99 18.39
N THR A 291 -14.44 -1.76 18.19
CA THR A 291 -15.85 -1.48 17.85
C THR A 291 -16.02 -1.17 16.36
N ASP A 292 -14.94 -1.26 15.58
CA ASP A 292 -14.92 -0.86 14.18
C ASP A 292 -15.44 -1.99 13.27
N LEU A 293 -16.19 -1.59 12.25
CA LEU A 293 -16.72 -2.51 11.25
C LEU A 293 -15.58 -3.06 10.37
N ASN A 294 -15.67 -4.33 10.00
CA ASN A 294 -14.73 -4.95 9.08
C ASN A 294 -15.02 -4.51 7.63
N THR A 295 -14.37 -3.44 7.19
CA THR A 295 -14.53 -2.87 5.85
C THR A 295 -13.97 -3.73 4.72
N ASP A 296 -13.09 -4.70 5.00
CA ASP A 296 -12.51 -5.62 4.01
C ASP A 296 -13.53 -6.61 3.43
N LEU A 297 -14.69 -6.71 4.06
CA LEU A 297 -15.80 -7.52 3.57
C LEU A 297 -16.53 -6.89 2.38
N VAL A 298 -16.36 -5.59 2.14
CA VAL A 298 -16.99 -4.91 1.00
C VAL A 298 -16.52 -5.52 -0.32
N GLY A 299 -17.48 -5.81 -1.20
CA GLY A 299 -17.24 -6.46 -2.48
C GLY A 299 -17.07 -7.98 -2.42
N ARG A 300 -17.32 -8.62 -1.27
CA ARG A 300 -17.40 -10.10 -1.17
C ARG A 300 -18.82 -10.57 -1.48
N CYS A 301 -18.92 -11.79 -2.02
CA CYS A 301 -20.16 -12.43 -2.45
C CYS A 301 -20.70 -13.32 -1.34
N PHE A 302 -22.03 -13.27 -1.13
CA PHE A 302 -22.72 -14.17 -0.20
C PHE A 302 -22.78 -15.60 -0.78
N ILE A 303 -22.58 -16.61 0.08
CA ILE A 303 -22.69 -18.01 -0.33
C ILE A 303 -24.09 -18.58 -0.08
N GLU A 304 -24.82 -17.99 0.84
CA GLU A 304 -26.17 -18.35 1.26
C GLU A 304 -26.97 -17.10 1.62
N ASP A 305 -28.28 -17.21 1.72
CA ASP A 305 -29.12 -16.09 2.15
C ASP A 305 -28.75 -15.66 3.57
N VAL A 306 -28.54 -14.37 3.77
CA VAL A 306 -28.25 -13.83 5.10
C VAL A 306 -29.57 -13.53 5.79
N VAL A 307 -29.90 -14.32 6.79
CA VAL A 307 -31.15 -14.24 7.53
C VAL A 307 -30.89 -13.66 8.91
N ALA A 308 -31.64 -12.62 9.27
CA ALA A 308 -31.63 -12.04 10.61
C ALA A 308 -32.23 -13.02 11.64
N PRO A 309 -31.95 -12.89 12.94
CA PRO A 309 -32.50 -13.73 13.99
C PRO A 309 -34.05 -13.72 14.07
N ASP A 310 -34.70 -12.71 13.51
CA ASP A 310 -36.16 -12.57 13.40
C ASP A 310 -36.76 -13.35 12.20
N GLY A 311 -35.93 -13.97 11.37
CA GLY A 311 -36.32 -14.72 10.18
C GLY A 311 -36.43 -13.87 8.90
N THR A 312 -36.11 -12.58 8.94
CA THR A 312 -36.12 -11.71 7.75
C THR A 312 -34.87 -11.93 6.92
N VAL A 313 -35.01 -12.15 5.61
CA VAL A 313 -33.87 -12.22 4.68
C VAL A 313 -33.35 -10.80 4.44
N LEU A 314 -32.12 -10.53 4.86
CA LEU A 314 -31.45 -9.25 4.69
C LEU A 314 -30.79 -9.13 3.31
N PHE A 315 -30.14 -10.20 2.88
CA PHE A 315 -29.44 -10.28 1.59
C PHE A 315 -29.62 -11.68 0.98
N GLU A 316 -29.78 -11.70 -0.33
CA GLU A 316 -29.95 -12.94 -1.10
C GLU A 316 -28.60 -13.60 -1.42
N GLN A 317 -28.62 -14.90 -1.63
CA GLN A 317 -27.49 -15.67 -2.14
C GLN A 317 -26.94 -15.06 -3.44
N ASP A 318 -25.61 -15.15 -3.64
CA ASP A 318 -24.89 -14.62 -4.79
C ASP A 318 -24.90 -13.08 -4.92
N GLY A 319 -25.52 -12.36 -3.99
CA GLY A 319 -25.37 -10.91 -3.86
C GLY A 319 -23.99 -10.50 -3.34
N TYR A 320 -23.65 -9.22 -3.46
CA TYR A 320 -22.40 -8.65 -2.97
C TYR A 320 -22.65 -7.70 -1.83
N ILE A 321 -21.69 -7.56 -0.91
CA ILE A 321 -21.69 -6.49 0.08
C ILE A 321 -21.24 -5.23 -0.66
N GLU A 322 -22.17 -4.32 -0.96
CA GLU A 322 -21.89 -3.14 -1.78
C GLU A 322 -21.28 -1.99 -0.98
N LYS A 323 -21.76 -1.79 0.26
CA LYS A 323 -21.40 -0.64 1.08
C LYS A 323 -21.13 -1.05 2.53
N VAL A 324 -20.36 -0.23 3.22
CA VAL A 324 -20.16 -0.37 4.67
C VAL A 324 -21.49 -0.30 5.44
N ALA A 325 -22.47 0.45 4.91
CA ALA A 325 -23.82 0.49 5.48
C ALA A 325 -24.53 -0.87 5.48
N ASP A 326 -24.19 -1.76 4.56
CA ASP A 326 -24.77 -3.12 4.52
C ASP A 326 -24.21 -3.99 5.64
N ILE A 327 -22.92 -3.81 5.98
CA ILE A 327 -22.31 -4.43 7.15
C ILE A 327 -22.97 -3.91 8.42
N GLN A 328 -23.19 -2.60 8.51
CA GLN A 328 -23.89 -1.99 9.66
C GLN A 328 -25.32 -2.56 9.82
N LYS A 329 -26.08 -2.74 8.73
CA LYS A 329 -27.42 -3.36 8.77
C LYS A 329 -27.37 -4.78 9.33
N MET A 330 -26.35 -5.59 8.97
CA MET A 330 -26.19 -6.93 9.51
C MET A 330 -25.88 -6.90 11.02
N VAL A 331 -25.03 -5.97 11.46
CA VAL A 331 -24.70 -5.78 12.87
C VAL A 331 -25.93 -5.30 13.67
N ASP A 332 -26.70 -4.33 13.14
CA ASP A 332 -27.92 -3.80 13.75
C ASP A 332 -29.00 -4.89 13.87
N ALA A 333 -29.05 -5.83 12.93
CA ALA A 333 -29.92 -7.01 13.00
C ALA A 333 -29.44 -8.07 14.02
N GLY A 334 -28.30 -7.86 14.71
CA GLY A 334 -27.77 -8.74 15.76
C GLY A 334 -26.85 -9.85 15.27
N LEU A 335 -26.42 -9.81 14.02
CA LEU A 335 -25.46 -10.77 13.48
C LEU A 335 -24.03 -10.36 13.91
N LYS A 336 -23.22 -11.33 14.32
CA LYS A 336 -21.80 -11.13 14.66
C LYS A 336 -20.87 -11.63 13.56
N LYS A 337 -21.30 -12.66 12.83
CA LYS A 337 -20.52 -13.35 11.80
C LYS A 337 -21.38 -13.55 10.57
N VAL A 338 -20.72 -13.60 9.41
CA VAL A 338 -21.34 -13.90 8.12
C VAL A 338 -20.48 -14.89 7.35
N LYS A 339 -21.12 -15.78 6.61
CA LYS A 339 -20.45 -16.79 5.77
C LYS A 339 -20.41 -16.29 4.33
N LEU A 340 -19.22 -16.11 3.79
CA LEU A 340 -18.99 -15.51 2.48
C LEU A 340 -18.19 -16.45 1.58
N ARG A 341 -18.28 -16.27 0.28
CA ARG A 341 -17.36 -16.87 -0.67
C ARG A 341 -15.95 -16.35 -0.45
N ALA A 342 -14.97 -17.24 -0.49
CA ALA A 342 -13.57 -16.92 -0.27
C ALA A 342 -12.67 -17.60 -1.29
N LEU A 343 -11.47 -17.09 -1.42
CA LEU A 343 -10.47 -17.63 -2.34
C LEU A 343 -9.99 -19.02 -1.93
N LEU A 344 -9.96 -19.30 -0.62
CA LEU A 344 -9.55 -20.60 -0.08
C LEU A 344 -10.42 -21.75 -0.54
N THR A 345 -11.74 -21.52 -0.56
CA THR A 345 -12.77 -22.54 -0.90
C THR A 345 -13.11 -22.56 -2.38
N CYS A 346 -12.48 -21.72 -3.18
CA CYS A 346 -12.68 -21.70 -4.62
C CYS A 346 -12.19 -23.00 -5.27
N ARG A 347 -13.09 -23.70 -6.00
CA ARG A 347 -12.82 -25.00 -6.65
C ARG A 347 -12.21 -24.88 -8.05
N SER A 348 -11.96 -23.66 -8.53
CA SER A 348 -11.28 -23.45 -9.81
C SER A 348 -9.88 -24.08 -9.78
N LYS A 349 -9.60 -24.99 -10.71
CA LYS A 349 -8.30 -25.70 -10.78
C LYS A 349 -7.17 -24.75 -11.13
N TYR A 350 -7.40 -23.88 -12.12
CA TYR A 350 -6.41 -22.93 -12.60
C TYR A 350 -6.92 -21.51 -12.37
N GLY A 351 -6.28 -20.78 -11.47
CA GLY A 351 -6.72 -19.44 -11.11
C GLY A 351 -7.86 -19.42 -10.10
N VAL A 352 -8.79 -18.50 -10.25
CA VAL A 352 -9.94 -18.26 -9.37
C VAL A 352 -11.18 -17.89 -10.17
N CYS A 353 -12.38 -18.02 -9.60
CA CYS A 353 -13.60 -17.54 -10.21
C CYS A 353 -13.95 -16.12 -9.73
N GLN A 354 -14.78 -15.44 -10.52
CA GLN A 354 -15.23 -14.07 -10.26
C GLN A 354 -15.95 -13.92 -8.93
N LYS A 355 -16.90 -14.82 -8.63
CA LYS A 355 -17.70 -14.74 -7.40
C LYS A 355 -16.86 -14.96 -6.13
N CYS A 356 -15.88 -15.89 -6.14
CA CYS A 356 -15.02 -16.13 -4.98
C CYS A 356 -14.00 -15.00 -4.74
N TYR A 357 -13.55 -14.32 -5.79
CA TYR A 357 -12.70 -13.13 -5.66
C TYR A 357 -13.53 -11.90 -5.25
N GLY A 358 -14.73 -11.78 -5.81
CA GLY A 358 -15.63 -10.66 -5.59
C GLY A 358 -15.28 -9.43 -6.41
N TRP A 359 -15.38 -8.25 -5.83
CA TRP A 359 -15.14 -6.98 -6.51
C TRP A 359 -13.66 -6.69 -6.73
N ASP A 360 -13.38 -6.07 -7.85
CA ASP A 360 -12.13 -5.35 -8.08
C ASP A 360 -12.15 -4.07 -7.23
N LEU A 361 -11.10 -3.90 -6.41
CA LEU A 361 -11.00 -2.78 -5.46
C LEU A 361 -10.85 -1.43 -6.16
N SER A 362 -10.34 -1.40 -7.42
CA SER A 362 -10.14 -0.17 -8.17
C SER A 362 -11.44 0.35 -8.79
N THR A 363 -12.26 -0.55 -9.34
CA THR A 363 -13.49 -0.21 -10.08
C THR A 363 -14.76 -0.32 -9.24
N ARG A 364 -14.68 -0.95 -8.07
CA ARG A 364 -15.84 -1.28 -7.21
C ARG A 364 -16.94 -2.03 -7.96
N ARG A 365 -16.55 -2.93 -8.84
CA ARG A 365 -17.43 -3.81 -9.62
C ARG A 365 -16.92 -5.25 -9.56
N PRO A 366 -17.73 -6.25 -9.85
CA PRO A 366 -17.26 -7.62 -9.98
C PRO A 366 -16.03 -7.68 -10.90
N VAL A 367 -14.99 -8.37 -10.48
CA VAL A 367 -13.72 -8.44 -11.20
C VAL A 367 -13.93 -8.99 -12.62
N ALA A 368 -13.31 -8.42 -13.62
CA ALA A 368 -13.44 -8.89 -14.98
C ALA A 368 -12.73 -10.24 -15.18
N ILE A 369 -13.32 -11.09 -16.02
CA ILE A 369 -12.67 -12.34 -16.43
C ILE A 369 -11.39 -11.99 -17.19
N GLY A 370 -10.29 -12.68 -16.84
CA GLY A 370 -8.98 -12.40 -17.41
C GLY A 370 -8.11 -11.46 -16.60
N THR A 371 -8.60 -10.91 -15.51
CA THR A 371 -7.78 -10.09 -14.61
C THR A 371 -6.73 -10.94 -13.90
N ALA A 372 -5.46 -10.53 -13.97
CA ALA A 372 -4.34 -11.21 -13.33
C ALA A 372 -4.25 -10.82 -11.84
N VAL A 373 -5.20 -11.28 -11.03
CA VAL A 373 -5.32 -10.91 -9.61
C VAL A 373 -4.12 -11.33 -8.76
N GLY A 374 -3.38 -12.35 -9.18
CA GLY A 374 -2.16 -12.77 -8.49
C GLY A 374 -1.03 -11.75 -8.63
N ILE A 375 -0.86 -11.16 -9.82
CA ILE A 375 0.12 -10.09 -10.03
C ILE A 375 -0.27 -8.85 -9.22
N ILE A 376 -1.55 -8.47 -9.24
CA ILE A 376 -2.08 -7.34 -8.46
C ILE A 376 -1.80 -7.57 -6.97
N ALA A 377 -2.08 -8.77 -6.45
CA ALA A 377 -1.83 -9.11 -5.06
C ALA A 377 -0.33 -9.00 -4.69
N ALA A 378 0.55 -9.60 -5.48
CA ALA A 378 1.99 -9.55 -5.26
C ALA A 378 2.55 -8.12 -5.28
N GLN A 379 2.09 -7.29 -6.21
CA GLN A 379 2.49 -5.88 -6.31
C GLN A 379 1.92 -5.05 -5.16
N SER A 380 0.67 -5.27 -4.75
CA SER A 380 0.05 -4.56 -3.63
C SER A 380 0.71 -4.85 -2.27
N ILE A 381 1.28 -6.06 -2.10
CA ILE A 381 2.05 -6.42 -0.90
C ILE A 381 3.49 -5.88 -1.00
N GLY A 382 4.07 -5.85 -2.21
CA GLY A 382 5.46 -5.43 -2.42
C GLY A 382 5.66 -3.91 -2.43
N GLU A 383 4.72 -3.13 -2.97
CA GLU A 383 4.83 -1.67 -3.06
C GLU A 383 5.03 -1.02 -1.68
N PRO A 384 4.21 -1.30 -0.66
CA PRO A 384 4.43 -0.72 0.66
C PRO A 384 5.77 -1.12 1.28
N GLY A 385 6.30 -2.31 0.96
CA GLY A 385 7.60 -2.77 1.44
C GLY A 385 8.73 -1.79 1.07
N THR A 386 8.72 -1.25 -0.14
CA THR A 386 9.70 -0.24 -0.57
C THR A 386 9.52 1.09 0.17
N GLN A 387 8.26 1.53 0.40
CA GLN A 387 7.99 2.75 1.16
C GLN A 387 8.37 2.61 2.64
N LEU A 388 8.19 1.44 3.24
CA LEU A 388 8.56 1.15 4.62
C LEU A 388 10.07 1.31 4.83
N THR A 389 10.89 0.85 3.88
CA THR A 389 12.35 1.04 3.95
C THR A 389 12.76 2.51 3.89
N MET A 390 12.02 3.35 3.16
CA MET A 390 12.28 4.80 3.10
C MET A 390 11.87 5.53 4.39
N ARG A 391 10.84 5.07 5.12
CA ARG A 391 10.40 5.70 6.37
C ARG A 391 11.41 5.56 7.50
N THR A 392 12.28 4.56 7.48
CA THR A 392 13.33 4.36 8.51
C THR A 392 14.33 5.51 8.56
N ILE A 393 14.62 6.16 7.43
CA ILE A 393 15.47 7.36 7.38
C ILE A 393 14.85 8.50 8.19
N HIS A 394 13.54 8.67 8.10
CA HIS A 394 12.83 9.78 8.74
C HIS A 394 12.66 9.63 10.25
N SER A 395 12.76 8.42 10.81
CA SER A 395 12.73 8.18 12.26
C SER A 395 14.06 8.52 12.93
N GLY A 396 15.15 8.55 12.17
CA GLY A 396 16.48 8.98 12.64
C GLY A 396 17.13 8.05 13.65
N GLY A 397 16.72 6.76 13.70
CA GLY A 397 17.30 5.76 14.61
C GLY A 397 16.88 5.90 16.07
N VAL A 398 15.83 6.65 16.37
CA VAL A 398 15.25 6.74 17.72
C VAL A 398 14.66 5.38 18.08
N ALA A 399 15.08 4.83 19.22
CA ALA A 399 14.50 3.60 19.77
C ALA A 399 13.02 3.83 20.10
N GLY A 400 12.16 3.02 19.56
CA GLY A 400 10.71 3.08 19.78
C GLY A 400 10.16 1.68 19.98
N VAL A 401 8.95 1.62 20.52
CA VAL A 401 8.26 0.34 20.80
C VAL A 401 8.05 -0.47 19.51
N ASP A 402 7.96 0.20 18.37
CA ASP A 402 7.74 -0.42 17.05
C ASP A 402 8.97 -0.17 16.16
N ASP A 403 9.91 -1.12 16.17
CA ASP A 403 11.06 -1.05 15.27
C ASP A 403 10.60 -1.32 13.83
N ILE A 404 10.36 -0.24 13.09
CA ILE A 404 9.93 -0.24 11.68
C ILE A 404 10.91 -1.05 10.82
N THR A 405 12.18 -1.18 11.22
CA THR A 405 13.21 -1.92 10.46
C THR A 405 12.97 -3.42 10.44
N GLN A 406 12.22 -3.96 11.40
CA GLN A 406 11.93 -5.39 11.50
C GLN A 406 10.71 -5.82 10.68
N GLY A 407 9.89 -4.90 10.20
CA GLY A 407 8.65 -5.19 9.48
C GLY A 407 8.88 -6.04 8.21
N LEU A 408 9.72 -5.56 7.28
CA LEU A 408 9.99 -6.25 6.02
C LEU A 408 10.68 -7.63 6.21
N PRO A 409 11.73 -7.77 7.06
CA PRO A 409 12.31 -9.08 7.37
C PRO A 409 11.30 -10.05 7.97
N THR A 410 10.39 -9.59 8.83
CA THR A 410 9.35 -10.42 9.45
C THR A 410 8.36 -10.92 8.39
N VAL A 411 7.83 -10.04 7.54
CA VAL A 411 6.94 -10.42 6.42
C VAL A 411 7.63 -11.41 5.49
N SER A 412 8.89 -11.14 5.07
CA SER A 412 9.64 -12.04 4.20
C SER A 412 9.75 -13.46 4.78
N ARG A 413 10.00 -13.57 6.09
CA ARG A 413 10.10 -14.87 6.75
C ARG A 413 8.77 -15.58 6.95
N MET A 414 7.68 -14.83 7.16
CA MET A 414 6.33 -15.39 7.16
C MET A 414 6.02 -16.05 5.82
N PHE A 415 6.32 -15.38 4.71
CA PHE A 415 6.14 -15.94 3.37
C PHE A 415 7.12 -17.09 3.03
N ASP A 416 8.31 -17.11 3.60
CA ASP A 416 9.28 -18.20 3.40
C ASP A 416 9.01 -19.42 4.28
N ILE A 417 8.09 -19.31 5.27
CA ILE A 417 7.77 -20.38 6.23
C ILE A 417 9.05 -20.95 6.85
N VAL A 418 9.85 -20.10 7.43
CA VAL A 418 11.14 -20.50 8.04
C VAL A 418 10.86 -21.30 9.32
N GLY A 419 11.38 -22.52 9.38
CA GLY A 419 11.14 -23.45 10.49
C GLY A 419 11.98 -23.23 11.74
N ASN A 420 13.18 -22.61 11.59
CA ASN A 420 14.04 -22.28 12.73
C ASN A 420 14.10 -20.78 12.87
N VAL A 421 13.52 -20.30 13.96
CA VAL A 421 13.48 -18.88 14.31
C VAL A 421 14.81 -18.49 14.93
N ASN A 422 15.50 -17.50 14.35
CA ASN A 422 16.62 -16.87 15.02
C ASN A 422 16.06 -15.88 16.05
N GLU A 423 16.08 -16.28 17.32
CA GLU A 423 15.49 -15.51 18.44
C GLU A 423 16.00 -14.06 18.53
N LYS A 424 17.23 -13.81 18.07
CA LYS A 424 17.82 -12.46 18.08
C LYS A 424 17.16 -11.49 17.09
N ILE A 425 16.48 -12.01 16.05
CA ILE A 425 15.95 -11.18 14.96
C ILE A 425 14.42 -11.10 14.97
N LEU A 426 13.73 -12.20 15.32
CA LEU A 426 12.28 -12.28 15.33
C LEU A 426 11.66 -12.36 16.72
N GLY A 427 12.50 -12.32 17.75
CA GLY A 427 12.06 -12.70 19.06
C GLY A 427 11.83 -14.21 19.18
N ARG A 428 11.24 -14.59 20.27
CA ARG A 428 10.98 -16.01 20.57
C ARG A 428 9.81 -16.53 19.73
N GLU A 429 9.87 -17.84 19.38
CA GLU A 429 8.73 -18.56 18.81
C GLU A 429 7.55 -18.58 19.81
N ALA A 430 6.35 -18.34 19.34
CA ALA A 430 5.14 -18.40 20.12
C ALA A 430 4.82 -19.86 20.49
N GLU A 431 4.45 -20.09 21.74
CA GLU A 431 3.92 -21.39 22.17
C GLU A 431 2.46 -21.50 21.73
N LEU A 432 2.16 -22.59 21.02
CA LEU A 432 0.82 -22.94 20.57
C LEU A 432 0.24 -24.06 21.43
N ALA A 433 -1.06 -24.02 21.69
CA ALA A 433 -1.76 -25.10 22.37
C ALA A 433 -1.79 -26.37 21.50
N PRO A 434 -1.22 -27.51 21.93
CA PRO A 434 -1.21 -28.72 21.10
C PRO A 434 -2.57 -29.43 21.06
N TYR A 435 -3.40 -29.25 22.07
CA TYR A 435 -4.73 -29.83 22.21
C TYR A 435 -5.71 -28.78 22.73
N SER A 436 -7.00 -29.01 22.55
CA SER A 436 -8.05 -28.22 23.18
C SER A 436 -8.23 -28.67 24.63
N GLY A 437 -8.36 -27.74 25.59
CA GLY A 437 -8.48 -28.04 27.00
C GLY A 437 -8.36 -26.80 27.89
N HIS A 438 -8.25 -27.02 29.19
CA HIS A 438 -8.01 -25.94 30.17
C HIS A 438 -6.54 -25.75 30.44
N LEU A 439 -6.07 -24.51 30.29
CA LEU A 439 -4.68 -24.13 30.52
C LEU A 439 -4.49 -23.63 31.94
N SER A 440 -3.58 -24.27 32.71
CA SER A 440 -3.13 -23.78 34.01
C SER A 440 -1.70 -23.26 33.90
N ILE A 441 -1.47 -22.06 34.46
CA ILE A 441 -0.20 -21.34 34.43
C ILE A 441 0.33 -21.24 35.86
N LYS A 442 1.41 -21.97 36.17
CA LYS A 442 2.03 -21.94 37.51
C LYS A 442 3.43 -21.32 37.47
N PRO A 443 3.70 -20.24 38.21
CA PRO A 443 5.04 -19.69 38.28
C PRO A 443 5.98 -20.58 39.14
N GLU A 444 7.14 -20.94 38.58
CA GLU A 444 8.23 -21.62 39.28
C GLU A 444 9.51 -20.81 39.15
N LYS A 445 10.02 -20.27 40.26
CA LYS A 445 11.28 -19.47 40.33
C LYS A 445 11.65 -18.59 39.14
N SER A 446 12.15 -19.18 38.05
CA SER A 446 12.57 -18.51 36.80
C SER A 446 11.79 -18.97 35.54
N GLU A 447 10.77 -19.79 35.74
CA GLU A 447 9.99 -20.38 34.63
C GLU A 447 8.50 -20.38 34.95
N TYR A 448 7.65 -20.46 33.92
CA TYR A 448 6.25 -20.80 34.07
C TYR A 448 6.03 -22.24 33.62
N VAL A 449 5.29 -23.00 34.39
CA VAL A 449 4.82 -24.35 34.00
C VAL A 449 3.42 -24.22 33.44
N LEU A 450 3.28 -24.53 32.13
CA LEU A 450 2.04 -24.55 31.40
C LEU A 450 1.51 -25.99 31.44
N THR A 451 0.39 -26.21 32.11
CA THR A 451 -0.25 -27.51 32.15
C THR A 451 -1.59 -27.47 31.44
N LEU A 452 -1.74 -28.26 30.41
CA LEU A 452 -2.97 -28.38 29.65
C LEU A 452 -3.74 -29.63 30.11
N THR A 453 -4.98 -29.45 30.55
CA THR A 453 -5.86 -30.55 31.02
C THR A 453 -7.06 -30.72 30.09
N ASP A 454 -7.62 -31.92 30.05
CA ASP A 454 -8.79 -32.22 29.21
C ASP A 454 -10.01 -31.40 29.63
N SER A 455 -10.82 -30.94 28.67
CA SER A 455 -12.03 -30.13 28.93
C SER A 455 -13.12 -30.94 29.70
N GLU A 456 -13.19 -32.28 29.50
CA GLU A 456 -14.17 -33.12 30.19
C GLU A 456 -13.60 -33.73 31.48
N ASP A 457 -12.32 -34.09 31.49
CA ASP A 457 -11.64 -34.70 32.64
C ASP A 457 -10.43 -33.82 33.10
N HIS A 458 -10.73 -32.84 33.91
CA HIS A 458 -9.71 -31.88 34.44
C HIS A 458 -8.53 -32.54 35.21
N THR A 459 -8.61 -33.86 35.47
CA THR A 459 -7.51 -34.60 36.13
C THR A 459 -6.53 -35.18 35.13
N ARG A 460 -6.90 -35.25 33.83
CA ARG A 460 -6.06 -35.79 32.75
C ARG A 460 -5.19 -34.68 32.17
N VAL A 461 -3.91 -34.74 32.44
CA VAL A 461 -2.93 -33.86 31.81
C VAL A 461 -2.67 -34.33 30.40
N LEU A 462 -2.92 -33.44 29.43
CA LEU A 462 -2.69 -33.67 27.99
C LEU A 462 -1.27 -33.25 27.57
N ASP A 463 -0.77 -32.14 28.11
CA ASP A 463 0.57 -31.61 27.83
C ASP A 463 1.09 -30.81 29.02
N GLU A 464 2.41 -30.81 29.21
CA GLU A 464 3.10 -30.02 30.24
C GLU A 464 4.38 -29.45 29.64
N ARG A 465 4.49 -28.12 29.66
CA ARG A 465 5.65 -27.41 29.11
C ARG A 465 6.16 -26.37 30.09
N ARG A 466 7.47 -26.10 29.99
CA ARG A 466 8.14 -25.04 30.76
C ARG A 466 8.58 -23.92 29.86
N VAL A 467 8.23 -22.72 30.21
CA VAL A 467 8.59 -21.50 29.46
C VAL A 467 9.29 -20.52 30.41
N PRO A 468 10.34 -19.81 29.98
CA PRO A 468 11.04 -18.85 30.84
C PRO A 468 10.12 -17.75 31.35
N ALA A 469 10.39 -17.22 32.53
CA ALA A 469 9.61 -16.14 33.14
C ALA A 469 9.62 -14.82 32.35
N SER A 470 10.54 -14.63 31.41
CA SER A 470 10.58 -13.48 30.50
C SER A 470 9.51 -13.46 29.40
N VAL A 471 8.74 -14.53 29.27
CA VAL A 471 7.71 -14.66 28.23
C VAL A 471 6.47 -13.83 28.60
N ARG A 472 5.90 -13.14 27.62
CA ARG A 472 4.62 -12.43 27.77
C ARG A 472 3.50 -13.29 27.19
N PHE A 473 2.44 -13.47 27.97
CA PHE A 473 1.22 -14.13 27.50
C PHE A 473 0.38 -13.23 26.61
N MET A 474 -0.46 -13.83 25.78
CA MET A 474 -1.48 -13.09 25.04
C MET A 474 -2.48 -12.46 26.02
N PRO A 475 -3.07 -11.29 25.71
CA PRO A 475 -3.99 -10.59 26.62
C PRO A 475 -5.22 -11.40 27.02
N GLU A 476 -5.60 -12.35 26.17
CA GLU A 476 -6.78 -13.20 26.35
C GLU A 476 -6.50 -14.48 27.17
N ILE A 477 -5.22 -14.73 27.50
CA ILE A 477 -4.77 -15.93 28.20
C ILE A 477 -4.56 -15.62 29.69
N GLU A 478 -5.44 -16.17 30.52
CA GLU A 478 -5.36 -16.14 31.98
C GLU A 478 -5.27 -17.56 32.51
N ASP A 479 -4.84 -17.71 33.83
CA ASP A 479 -4.81 -19.02 34.47
C ASP A 479 -6.21 -19.64 34.55
N GLY A 480 -6.36 -20.88 34.05
CA GLY A 480 -7.62 -21.61 34.02
C GLY A 480 -8.49 -21.29 32.77
N CYS A 481 -8.00 -20.54 31.79
CA CYS A 481 -8.76 -20.30 30.55
C CYS A 481 -8.88 -21.57 29.70
N GLU A 482 -9.96 -21.65 28.92
CA GLU A 482 -10.16 -22.68 27.91
C GLU A 482 -9.45 -22.27 26.62
N VAL A 483 -8.58 -23.14 26.10
CA VAL A 483 -7.84 -22.93 24.85
C VAL A 483 -8.19 -24.03 23.84
N ARG A 484 -8.12 -23.68 22.56
CA ARG A 484 -8.29 -24.65 21.45
C ARG A 484 -6.94 -25.04 20.90
N ALA A 485 -6.89 -26.21 20.26
CA ALA A 485 -5.68 -26.62 19.55
C ALA A 485 -5.29 -25.58 18.49
N GLY A 486 -4.04 -25.12 18.56
CA GLY A 486 -3.50 -24.07 17.70
C GLY A 486 -3.62 -22.64 18.23
N ASP A 487 -4.33 -22.40 19.33
CA ASP A 487 -4.38 -21.06 19.94
C ASP A 487 -3.00 -20.64 20.42
N GLN A 488 -2.68 -19.37 20.22
CA GLN A 488 -1.42 -18.79 20.61
C GLN A 488 -1.44 -18.44 22.10
N ILE A 489 -0.59 -19.10 22.89
CA ILE A 489 -0.52 -18.91 24.34
C ILE A 489 0.37 -17.70 24.68
N THR A 490 1.53 -17.61 24.02
CA THR A 490 2.53 -16.58 24.32
C THR A 490 2.76 -15.64 23.16
N LYS A 491 3.10 -14.38 23.44
CA LYS A 491 3.50 -13.43 22.40
C LYS A 491 4.80 -13.89 21.75
N GLY A 492 4.83 -13.90 20.43
CA GLY A 492 6.01 -14.31 19.66
C GLY A 492 5.67 -14.58 18.21
N PHE A 493 6.66 -15.05 17.47
CA PHE A 493 6.49 -15.43 16.05
C PHE A 493 5.78 -16.77 15.92
N VAL A 494 4.68 -16.80 15.16
CA VAL A 494 3.91 -18.04 14.93
C VAL A 494 4.62 -18.92 13.91
N ASN A 495 4.89 -20.18 14.26
CA ASN A 495 5.40 -21.16 13.33
C ASN A 495 4.23 -21.82 12.57
N PHE A 496 3.98 -21.34 11.36
CA PHE A 496 2.85 -21.79 10.54
C PHE A 496 2.92 -23.28 10.13
N ARG A 497 4.10 -23.91 10.15
CA ARG A 497 4.22 -25.37 9.93
C ARG A 497 3.65 -26.14 11.09
N ASN A 498 3.92 -25.70 12.30
CA ASN A 498 3.37 -26.31 13.51
C ASN A 498 1.89 -26.02 13.61
N LEU A 499 1.48 -24.80 13.37
CA LEU A 499 0.06 -24.40 13.34
C LEU A 499 -0.74 -25.26 12.34
N ARG A 500 -0.24 -25.47 11.11
CA ARG A 500 -0.91 -26.27 10.09
C ARG A 500 -1.09 -27.75 10.45
N LYS A 501 -0.26 -28.28 11.33
CA LYS A 501 -0.40 -29.66 11.87
C LYS A 501 -1.46 -29.75 12.96
N LEU A 502 -1.69 -28.67 13.70
CA LEU A 502 -2.60 -28.60 14.83
C LEU A 502 -4.00 -28.15 14.44
N THR A 503 -4.11 -27.36 13.37
CA THR A 503 -5.35 -26.72 12.94
C THR A 503 -5.73 -27.09 11.50
N ASP A 504 -6.97 -26.76 11.15
CA ASP A 504 -7.46 -26.88 9.78
C ASP A 504 -6.88 -25.80 8.85
N ILE A 505 -7.21 -25.91 7.57
CA ILE A 505 -6.68 -25.02 6.54
C ILE A 505 -7.25 -23.60 6.67
N GLU A 506 -8.51 -23.46 7.11
CA GLU A 506 -9.21 -22.18 7.27
C GLU A 506 -8.59 -21.38 8.42
N SER A 507 -8.42 -22.00 9.60
CA SER A 507 -7.79 -21.35 10.75
C SER A 507 -6.33 -20.98 10.47
N THR A 508 -5.57 -21.86 9.81
CA THR A 508 -4.18 -21.54 9.42
C THR A 508 -4.11 -20.34 8.49
N MET A 509 -5.01 -20.25 7.50
CA MET A 509 -5.06 -19.14 6.58
C MET A 509 -5.45 -17.84 7.28
N HIS A 510 -6.45 -17.88 8.17
CA HIS A 510 -6.91 -16.72 8.93
C HIS A 510 -5.79 -16.15 9.78
N THR A 511 -5.12 -16.99 10.58
CA THR A 511 -3.97 -16.56 11.40
C THR A 511 -2.82 -16.02 10.56
N PHE A 512 -2.56 -16.61 9.38
CA PHE A 512 -1.53 -16.12 8.47
C PHE A 512 -1.88 -14.73 7.92
N VAL A 513 -3.12 -14.53 7.47
CA VAL A 513 -3.61 -13.25 6.94
C VAL A 513 -3.55 -12.17 8.01
N GLU A 514 -4.04 -12.45 9.22
CA GLU A 514 -3.98 -11.52 10.35
C GLU A 514 -2.54 -11.17 10.71
N SER A 515 -1.66 -12.16 10.87
CA SER A 515 -0.25 -11.92 11.23
C SER A 515 0.48 -11.03 10.22
N VAL A 516 0.23 -11.23 8.91
CA VAL A 516 0.83 -10.39 7.88
C VAL A 516 0.22 -8.98 7.91
N LYS A 517 -1.12 -8.89 8.01
CA LYS A 517 -1.83 -7.61 8.07
C LYS A 517 -1.41 -6.75 9.24
N ASP A 518 -1.23 -7.34 10.43
CA ASP A 518 -0.79 -6.64 11.63
C ASP A 518 0.55 -5.93 11.45
N VAL A 519 1.50 -6.56 10.76
CA VAL A 519 2.79 -5.93 10.44
C VAL A 519 2.61 -4.71 9.54
N TYR A 520 1.71 -4.74 8.54
CA TYR A 520 1.45 -3.59 7.69
C TYR A 520 0.66 -2.50 8.41
N THR A 521 -0.36 -2.89 9.19
CA THR A 521 -1.21 -1.96 9.95
C THR A 521 -0.43 -1.23 11.04
N SER A 522 0.48 -1.92 11.75
CA SER A 522 1.37 -1.28 12.75
C SER A 522 2.23 -0.17 12.15
N GLN A 523 2.50 -0.26 10.85
CA GLN A 523 3.26 0.73 10.09
C GLN A 523 2.38 1.76 9.35
N GLY A 524 1.06 1.73 9.60
CA GLY A 524 0.09 2.66 9.03
C GLY A 524 -0.15 2.44 7.53
N VAL A 525 0.01 1.21 7.06
CA VAL A 525 -0.35 0.77 5.72
C VAL A 525 -1.59 -0.10 5.81
N ASP A 526 -2.65 0.32 5.12
CA ASP A 526 -3.87 -0.46 5.01
C ASP A 526 -3.79 -1.37 3.78
N LEU A 527 -3.88 -2.68 4.01
CA LEU A 527 -3.78 -3.72 2.99
C LEU A 527 -5.01 -4.62 3.06
N ASN A 528 -5.74 -4.74 1.94
CA ASN A 528 -6.92 -5.58 1.90
C ASN A 528 -6.56 -7.07 1.98
N ASP A 529 -7.32 -7.83 2.77
CA ASP A 529 -7.12 -9.25 3.04
C ASP A 529 -7.06 -10.11 1.77
N LYS A 530 -7.80 -9.74 0.71
CA LYS A 530 -7.83 -10.48 -0.56
C LYS A 530 -6.45 -10.69 -1.17
N HIS A 531 -5.55 -9.69 -1.06
CA HIS A 531 -4.20 -9.79 -1.62
C HIS A 531 -3.36 -10.85 -0.89
N ILE A 532 -3.49 -10.91 0.43
CA ILE A 532 -2.79 -11.91 1.25
C ILE A 532 -3.42 -13.29 1.04
N GLU A 533 -4.75 -13.37 0.97
CA GLU A 533 -5.49 -14.62 0.71
C GLU A 533 -5.11 -15.28 -0.61
N VAL A 534 -4.89 -14.52 -1.69
CA VAL A 534 -4.42 -15.05 -2.98
C VAL A 534 -3.10 -15.81 -2.81
N LEU A 535 -2.14 -15.21 -2.10
CA LEU A 535 -0.83 -15.84 -1.86
C LEU A 535 -0.93 -17.02 -0.88
N ALA A 536 -1.68 -16.85 0.21
CA ALA A 536 -1.91 -17.91 1.20
C ALA A 536 -2.55 -19.14 0.55
N ARG A 537 -3.51 -18.96 -0.37
CA ARG A 537 -4.11 -20.04 -1.15
C ARG A 537 -3.05 -20.82 -1.94
N GLN A 538 -2.11 -20.12 -2.61
CA GLN A 538 -1.04 -20.78 -3.35
C GLN A 538 -0.08 -21.55 -2.43
N MET A 539 0.20 -21.02 -1.25
CA MET A 539 1.06 -21.67 -0.25
C MET A 539 0.43 -22.90 0.38
N LEU A 540 -0.90 -22.93 0.50
CA LEU A 540 -1.70 -24.02 1.09
C LEU A 540 -2.26 -25.03 0.06
N ARG A 541 -2.00 -24.79 -1.23
CA ARG A 541 -2.57 -25.57 -2.34
C ARG A 541 -2.00 -26.98 -2.45
N ARG A 542 -0.78 -27.21 -1.97
CA ARG A 542 -0.07 -28.48 -2.14
C ARG A 542 -0.24 -29.44 -0.96
N VAL A 543 -0.22 -30.73 -1.26
CA VAL A 543 -0.17 -31.82 -0.29
C VAL A 543 1.10 -32.66 -0.52
N GLN A 544 1.67 -33.25 0.53
CA GLN A 544 2.83 -34.12 0.43
C GLN A 544 2.39 -35.58 0.53
N ILE A 545 2.78 -36.38 -0.43
CA ILE A 545 2.45 -37.82 -0.47
C ILE A 545 3.24 -38.57 0.60
N THR A 546 2.54 -39.18 1.55
CA THR A 546 3.12 -40.03 2.61
C THR A 546 3.03 -41.51 2.29
N ASN A 547 2.03 -41.92 1.53
CA ASN A 547 1.90 -43.29 1.01
C ASN A 547 1.33 -43.21 -0.43
N PRO A 548 2.07 -43.64 -1.46
CA PRO A 548 1.60 -43.53 -2.84
C PRO A 548 0.48 -44.54 -3.19
N GLY A 549 0.27 -45.62 -2.41
CA GLY A 549 -0.69 -46.65 -2.78
C GLY A 549 -0.48 -47.17 -4.21
N ASP A 550 -1.57 -47.36 -4.95
CA ASP A 550 -1.58 -47.77 -6.37
C ASP A 550 -1.65 -46.56 -7.33
N SER A 551 -1.28 -45.35 -6.86
CA SER A 551 -1.29 -44.16 -7.67
C SER A 551 0.01 -43.96 -8.46
N LYS A 552 0.02 -42.98 -9.38
CA LYS A 552 1.18 -42.59 -10.17
C LYS A 552 2.23 -41.76 -9.36
N TYR A 553 1.97 -41.42 -8.12
CA TYR A 553 2.78 -40.52 -7.32
C TYR A 553 3.97 -41.21 -6.66
N LEU A 554 5.00 -40.42 -6.34
CA LEU A 554 6.17 -40.85 -5.59
C LEU A 554 6.07 -40.46 -4.11
N LEU A 555 6.71 -41.21 -3.25
CA LEU A 555 6.82 -40.90 -1.82
C LEU A 555 7.51 -39.54 -1.63
N GLY A 556 6.90 -38.67 -0.83
CA GLY A 556 7.42 -37.33 -0.55
C GLY A 556 7.19 -36.28 -1.64
N GLN A 557 6.53 -36.64 -2.74
CA GLN A 557 6.20 -35.69 -3.82
C GLN A 557 5.15 -34.67 -3.36
N TYR A 558 5.30 -33.42 -3.80
CA TYR A 558 4.29 -32.36 -3.62
C TYR A 558 3.36 -32.34 -4.81
N VAL A 559 2.05 -32.52 -4.54
CA VAL A 559 0.98 -32.59 -5.55
C VAL A 559 -0.08 -31.56 -5.25
N ASP A 560 -0.76 -31.06 -6.27
CA ASP A 560 -1.92 -30.20 -6.11
C ASP A 560 -3.06 -30.97 -5.42
N ARG A 561 -3.72 -30.32 -4.44
CA ARG A 561 -4.79 -30.98 -3.66
C ARG A 561 -5.98 -31.42 -4.51
N TYR A 562 -6.28 -30.70 -5.59
CA TYR A 562 -7.38 -31.04 -6.50
C TYR A 562 -7.01 -32.20 -7.40
N GLU A 563 -5.79 -32.24 -7.94
CA GLU A 563 -5.28 -33.39 -8.68
C GLU A 563 -5.16 -34.63 -7.82
N PHE A 564 -4.76 -34.45 -6.56
CA PHE A 564 -4.72 -35.52 -5.59
C PHE A 564 -6.12 -36.11 -5.35
N ALA A 565 -7.14 -35.27 -5.18
CA ALA A 565 -8.54 -35.72 -4.99
C ALA A 565 -9.06 -36.50 -6.22
N ASP A 566 -8.79 -35.99 -7.44
CA ASP A 566 -9.13 -36.66 -8.69
C ASP A 566 -8.45 -38.02 -8.80
N GLU A 567 -7.18 -38.14 -8.40
CA GLU A 567 -6.43 -39.39 -8.42
C GLU A 567 -6.90 -40.36 -7.38
N VAL A 568 -7.25 -39.94 -6.16
CA VAL A 568 -7.87 -40.74 -5.13
C VAL A 568 -9.18 -41.39 -5.65
N GLU A 569 -10.01 -40.56 -6.30
CA GLU A 569 -11.26 -41.05 -6.89
C GLU A 569 -11.03 -42.03 -8.04
N ARG A 570 -10.01 -41.77 -8.89
CA ARG A 570 -9.63 -42.66 -10.00
C ARG A 570 -9.19 -44.03 -9.47
N VAL A 571 -8.28 -44.06 -8.46
CA VAL A 571 -7.78 -45.32 -7.89
C VAL A 571 -8.90 -46.07 -7.15
N ALA A 572 -9.77 -45.36 -6.42
CA ALA A 572 -10.90 -45.97 -5.75
C ALA A 572 -11.88 -46.62 -6.74
N ARG A 573 -12.16 -45.96 -7.90
CA ARG A 573 -13.00 -46.57 -8.97
C ARG A 573 -12.39 -47.83 -9.57
N LEU A 574 -11.05 -47.94 -9.59
CA LEU A 574 -10.35 -49.14 -10.06
C LEU A 574 -10.21 -50.21 -8.98
N GLY A 575 -10.68 -49.96 -7.74
CA GLY A 575 -10.58 -50.88 -6.62
C GLY A 575 -9.20 -51.06 -6.02
N GLY A 576 -8.26 -50.11 -6.31
CA GLY A 576 -6.91 -50.13 -5.78
C GLY A 576 -6.81 -49.42 -4.42
N GLN A 577 -5.61 -49.44 -3.82
CA GLN A 577 -5.32 -48.75 -2.58
C GLN A 577 -5.12 -47.23 -2.89
N ALA A 578 -5.95 -46.38 -2.30
CA ALA A 578 -5.85 -44.94 -2.47
C ALA A 578 -4.54 -44.37 -1.89
N PRO A 579 -3.95 -43.33 -2.51
CA PRO A 579 -2.79 -42.66 -1.95
C PRO A 579 -3.17 -41.89 -0.69
N VAL A 580 -2.24 -41.75 0.24
CA VAL A 580 -2.36 -40.94 1.46
C VAL A 580 -1.39 -39.77 1.40
N ALA A 581 -1.86 -38.57 1.74
CA ALA A 581 -1.05 -37.37 1.75
C ALA A 581 -1.30 -36.57 3.02
N GLU A 582 -0.26 -35.81 3.43
CA GLU A 582 -0.35 -34.83 4.51
C GLU A 582 -0.50 -33.42 3.95
N PRO A 583 -1.40 -32.61 4.52
CA PRO A 583 -1.53 -31.22 4.16
C PRO A 583 -0.30 -30.44 4.65
N VAL A 584 0.25 -29.61 3.77
CA VAL A 584 1.45 -28.81 4.09
C VAL A 584 1.24 -27.35 3.74
N ILE A 585 1.98 -26.47 4.42
CA ILE A 585 2.17 -25.08 4.00
C ILE A 585 3.58 -24.95 3.45
N LEU A 586 3.70 -24.41 2.22
CA LEU A 586 4.98 -24.25 1.54
C LEU A 586 5.38 -22.77 1.51
N GLY A 587 6.64 -22.47 1.80
CA GLY A 587 7.18 -21.14 1.61
C GLY A 587 7.31 -20.78 0.13
N THR A 588 7.38 -19.48 -0.17
CA THR A 588 7.39 -18.92 -1.53
C THR A 588 8.41 -19.58 -2.47
N LEU A 589 9.64 -19.81 -2.01
CA LEU A 589 10.68 -20.46 -2.81
C LEU A 589 10.29 -21.89 -3.21
N LYS A 590 9.66 -22.65 -2.31
CA LYS A 590 9.22 -24.02 -2.60
C LYS A 590 8.01 -24.04 -3.52
N VAL A 591 7.06 -23.10 -3.33
CA VAL A 591 5.89 -22.98 -4.21
C VAL A 591 6.34 -22.66 -5.62
N ALA A 592 7.17 -21.61 -5.80
CA ALA A 592 7.68 -21.21 -7.11
C ALA A 592 8.51 -22.29 -7.83
N SER A 593 9.18 -23.18 -7.08
CA SER A 593 9.92 -24.30 -7.66
C SER A 593 9.05 -25.51 -8.02
N ASN A 594 7.84 -25.61 -7.47
CA ASN A 594 6.90 -26.72 -7.68
C ASN A 594 5.65 -26.27 -8.44
N ILE A 595 5.71 -25.23 -9.24
CA ILE A 595 4.64 -24.80 -10.15
C ILE A 595 4.45 -25.86 -11.25
N ASP A 596 3.23 -25.99 -11.78
CA ASP A 596 2.89 -26.96 -12.82
C ASP A 596 3.64 -26.69 -14.13
N SER A 597 3.92 -25.41 -14.44
CA SER A 597 4.75 -25.01 -15.57
C SER A 597 6.26 -25.17 -15.24
N TRP A 598 6.90 -26.16 -15.88
CA TRP A 598 8.35 -26.35 -15.74
C TRP A 598 9.17 -25.21 -16.38
N LEU A 599 8.62 -24.53 -17.41
CA LEU A 599 9.25 -23.35 -18.00
C LEU A 599 9.34 -22.20 -17.00
N SER A 600 8.26 -21.93 -16.29
CA SER A 600 8.22 -20.88 -15.27
C SER A 600 9.12 -21.21 -14.09
N SER A 601 9.10 -22.45 -13.61
CA SER A 601 10.00 -22.92 -12.56
C SER A 601 11.48 -22.81 -12.98
N ALA A 602 11.83 -23.23 -14.20
CA ALA A 602 13.20 -23.12 -14.73
C ALA A 602 13.70 -21.68 -14.82
N SER A 603 12.83 -20.71 -15.09
CA SER A 603 13.19 -19.29 -15.20
C SER A 603 13.40 -18.60 -13.84
N PHE A 604 13.13 -19.26 -12.71
CA PHE A 604 13.19 -18.67 -11.38
C PHE A 604 14.60 -18.74 -10.77
N ILE A 605 15.08 -19.89 -10.30
CA ILE A 605 16.38 -19.99 -9.61
C ILE A 605 17.23 -21.18 -10.09
N ARG A 606 16.64 -22.37 -10.29
CA ARG A 606 17.36 -23.63 -10.53
C ARG A 606 17.24 -24.10 -11.97
N THR A 607 17.55 -23.26 -12.94
CA THR A 607 17.33 -23.52 -14.37
C THR A 607 17.84 -24.89 -14.83
N ALA A 608 19.11 -25.19 -14.58
CA ALA A 608 19.71 -26.45 -15.04
C ALA A 608 19.04 -27.69 -14.40
N GLY A 609 18.79 -27.65 -13.08
CA GLY A 609 18.16 -28.76 -12.36
C GLY A 609 16.75 -29.03 -12.84
N VAL A 610 15.92 -27.98 -12.97
CA VAL A 610 14.53 -28.11 -13.42
C VAL A 610 14.45 -28.60 -14.87
N LEU A 611 15.31 -28.10 -15.77
CA LEU A 611 15.35 -28.56 -17.16
C LEU A 611 15.76 -30.04 -17.26
N THR A 612 16.75 -30.46 -16.45
CA THR A 612 17.18 -31.87 -16.42
C THR A 612 16.06 -32.77 -15.93
N GLU A 613 15.37 -32.40 -14.85
CA GLU A 613 14.24 -33.15 -14.28
C GLU A 613 13.07 -33.22 -15.26
N ALA A 614 12.68 -32.10 -15.86
CA ALA A 614 11.63 -32.04 -16.86
C ALA A 614 11.94 -32.89 -18.11
N ALA A 615 13.22 -32.90 -18.56
CA ALA A 615 13.65 -33.70 -19.69
C ALA A 615 13.61 -35.22 -19.37
N ILE A 616 14.06 -35.64 -18.15
CA ILE A 616 14.04 -37.04 -17.72
C ILE A 616 12.58 -37.53 -17.59
N GLU A 617 11.69 -36.73 -17.00
CA GLU A 617 10.31 -37.08 -16.79
C GLU A 617 9.44 -36.90 -18.05
N GLY A 618 9.93 -36.26 -19.10
CA GLY A 618 9.17 -35.92 -20.30
C GLY A 618 7.98 -34.99 -20.01
N LYS A 619 8.12 -34.03 -19.08
CA LYS A 619 7.06 -33.10 -18.67
C LYS A 619 6.56 -32.24 -19.85
N VAL A 620 5.25 -32.11 -19.95
CA VAL A 620 4.59 -31.23 -20.95
C VAL A 620 4.12 -29.96 -20.23
N ASP A 621 4.48 -28.79 -20.78
CA ASP A 621 4.00 -27.49 -20.31
C ASP A 621 2.77 -27.09 -21.10
N HIS A 622 1.66 -26.85 -20.39
CA HIS A 622 0.40 -26.48 -21.02
C HIS A 622 0.26 -24.96 -21.27
N LEU A 623 1.26 -24.17 -20.92
CA LEU A 623 1.30 -22.70 -21.10
C LEU A 623 0.06 -22.00 -20.51
N LEU A 624 -0.33 -22.39 -19.29
CA LEU A 624 -1.50 -21.84 -18.61
C LEU A 624 -1.19 -20.58 -17.79
N ASP A 625 0.05 -20.33 -17.47
CA ASP A 625 0.51 -19.18 -16.69
C ASP A 625 0.99 -18.02 -17.58
N LEU A 626 1.28 -16.86 -16.97
CA LEU A 626 1.72 -15.68 -17.72
C LEU A 626 3.15 -15.84 -18.24
N LYS A 627 4.05 -16.29 -17.38
CA LYS A 627 5.49 -16.29 -17.61
C LYS A 627 5.91 -17.27 -18.72
N SER A 628 5.34 -18.48 -18.75
CA SER A 628 5.60 -19.46 -19.80
C SER A 628 5.20 -18.94 -21.18
N ASN A 629 4.06 -18.26 -21.29
CA ASN A 629 3.61 -17.65 -22.53
C ASN A 629 4.53 -16.52 -23.00
N VAL A 630 5.00 -15.67 -22.08
CA VAL A 630 5.98 -14.61 -22.40
C VAL A 630 7.29 -15.22 -22.88
N ILE A 631 7.82 -16.26 -22.22
CA ILE A 631 9.07 -16.95 -22.62
C ILE A 631 8.98 -17.49 -24.05
N VAL A 632 7.81 -18.08 -24.42
CA VAL A 632 7.61 -18.67 -25.75
C VAL A 632 7.17 -17.61 -26.78
N GLY A 633 6.94 -16.36 -26.41
CA GLY A 633 6.50 -15.27 -27.28
C GLY A 633 5.04 -15.38 -27.72
N LYS A 634 4.19 -16.05 -26.93
CA LYS A 634 2.74 -16.11 -27.15
C LYS A 634 2.00 -15.03 -26.37
N LYS A 635 0.77 -14.71 -26.78
CA LYS A 635 -0.10 -13.82 -26.03
C LYS A 635 -0.37 -14.46 -24.64
N ILE A 636 -0.36 -13.62 -23.60
CA ILE A 636 -0.64 -14.06 -22.24
C ILE A 636 -2.12 -14.46 -22.11
N PRO A 637 -2.46 -15.46 -21.26
CA PRO A 637 -3.84 -15.88 -21.05
C PRO A 637 -4.59 -14.96 -20.06
N ALA A 638 -4.39 -13.64 -20.19
CA ALA A 638 -4.99 -12.62 -19.34
C ALA A 638 -5.31 -11.36 -20.16
N GLY A 639 -6.24 -10.55 -19.68
CA GLY A 639 -6.66 -9.31 -20.30
C GLY A 639 -7.07 -9.53 -21.77
N THR A 640 -6.58 -8.69 -22.67
CA THR A 640 -6.89 -8.76 -24.12
C THR A 640 -6.27 -9.98 -24.82
N GLY A 641 -5.40 -10.74 -24.17
CA GLY A 641 -4.85 -12.00 -24.69
C GLY A 641 -5.81 -13.19 -24.61
N LEU A 642 -6.93 -13.07 -23.89
CA LEU A 642 -7.95 -14.10 -23.79
C LEU A 642 -8.64 -14.35 -25.14
N LYS A 643 -9.04 -15.61 -25.37
CA LYS A 643 -9.70 -16.00 -26.62
C LYS A 643 -10.94 -15.16 -26.99
N PRO A 644 -11.83 -14.77 -26.04
CA PRO A 644 -12.97 -13.92 -26.37
C PRO A 644 -12.54 -12.57 -26.95
N TYR A 645 -11.51 -11.94 -26.38
CA TYR A 645 -10.99 -10.65 -26.88
C TYR A 645 -10.16 -10.82 -28.16
N ALA A 646 -9.40 -11.91 -28.28
CA ALA A 646 -8.61 -12.18 -29.48
C ALA A 646 -9.49 -12.38 -30.73
N ASN A 647 -10.69 -12.87 -30.53
CA ASN A 647 -11.68 -13.11 -31.58
C ASN A 647 -12.77 -12.01 -31.68
N ALA A 648 -12.70 -10.99 -30.81
CA ALA A 648 -13.66 -9.89 -30.82
C ALA A 648 -13.52 -9.07 -32.09
N LYS A 649 -14.63 -8.83 -32.74
CA LYS A 649 -14.70 -7.90 -33.86
C LYS A 649 -14.91 -6.50 -33.34
N LEU A 650 -14.07 -5.58 -33.74
CA LEU A 650 -14.24 -4.19 -33.40
C LEU A 650 -15.32 -3.57 -34.29
N THR A 651 -16.34 -3.00 -33.66
CA THR A 651 -17.40 -2.26 -34.33
C THR A 651 -17.43 -0.83 -33.82
N TYR A 652 -17.68 0.14 -34.67
CA TYR A 652 -17.96 1.50 -34.26
C TYR A 652 -19.41 1.87 -34.54
N ARG A 653 -19.97 2.72 -33.72
CA ARG A 653 -21.37 3.16 -33.88
C ARG A 653 -21.44 4.32 -34.85
N THR A 654 -22.23 4.17 -35.88
CA THR A 654 -22.60 5.25 -36.80
C THR A 654 -24.06 5.64 -36.59
N ALA A 655 -24.51 6.71 -37.22
CA ALA A 655 -25.93 7.12 -37.19
C ALA A 655 -26.87 6.03 -37.73
N ASP A 656 -26.37 5.18 -38.65
CA ASP A 656 -27.12 4.13 -39.30
C ASP A 656 -26.95 2.72 -38.69
N GLY A 657 -26.19 2.61 -37.55
CA GLY A 657 -25.98 1.33 -36.88
C GLY A 657 -24.51 1.05 -36.53
N TYR A 658 -24.22 -0.23 -36.24
CA TYR A 658 -22.85 -0.68 -35.94
C TYR A 658 -22.17 -1.16 -37.22
N VAL A 659 -20.93 -0.73 -37.45
CA VAL A 659 -20.11 -1.13 -38.61
C VAL A 659 -18.84 -1.80 -38.12
N ASP A 660 -18.49 -2.96 -38.68
CA ASP A 660 -17.25 -3.70 -38.38
C ASP A 660 -16.05 -2.94 -38.97
N ILE A 661 -15.01 -2.72 -38.17
CA ILE A 661 -13.78 -2.04 -38.61
C ILE A 661 -13.01 -2.88 -39.62
N ASP A 662 -13.02 -4.21 -39.47
CA ASP A 662 -12.33 -5.16 -40.37
C ASP A 662 -13.24 -5.74 -41.48
N GLY A 663 -14.47 -5.27 -41.57
CA GLY A 663 -15.41 -5.72 -42.60
C GLY A 663 -15.08 -5.14 -43.99
N PRO A 664 -15.53 -5.79 -45.12
CA PRO A 664 -15.41 -5.18 -46.43
C PRO A 664 -16.12 -3.83 -46.40
N ALA A 665 -15.39 -2.77 -46.80
CA ALA A 665 -15.91 -1.41 -46.82
C ALA A 665 -17.30 -1.42 -47.46
N SER A 666 -18.32 -1.01 -46.68
CA SER A 666 -19.67 -0.83 -47.25
C SER A 666 -19.54 0.09 -48.45
N PRO A 667 -20.23 -0.23 -49.59
CA PRO A 667 -20.17 0.63 -50.78
C PRO A 667 -20.55 2.09 -50.53
N ASN A 668 -21.15 2.38 -49.38
CA ASN A 668 -21.50 3.72 -48.89
C ASN A 668 -20.56 4.23 -47.79
N ALA A 669 -19.49 3.50 -47.42
CA ALA A 669 -18.49 4.03 -46.52
C ALA A 669 -17.75 5.16 -47.25
N LYS A 670 -18.20 6.38 -47.07
CA LYS A 670 -17.34 7.56 -47.23
C LYS A 670 -16.10 7.28 -46.41
N SER A 671 -14.93 7.45 -47.03
CA SER A 671 -13.63 7.37 -46.35
C SER A 671 -13.78 7.76 -44.87
N LEU A 672 -13.27 6.90 -43.95
CA LEU A 672 -13.17 7.26 -42.54
C LEU A 672 -12.83 8.74 -42.46
N PRO A 673 -13.62 9.58 -41.78
CA PRO A 673 -13.19 10.95 -41.57
C PRO A 673 -11.78 10.81 -40.98
N GLU A 674 -10.78 11.40 -41.66
CA GLU A 674 -9.50 11.68 -41.05
C GLU A 674 -9.82 12.08 -39.59
N TRP A 675 -9.17 11.47 -38.63
CA TRP A 675 -9.34 11.80 -37.22
C TRP A 675 -9.31 13.33 -37.14
N ALA A 676 -10.48 13.96 -37.23
CA ALA A 676 -10.60 15.33 -36.80
C ALA A 676 -10.26 15.27 -35.31
N PRO A 677 -9.19 15.92 -34.85
CA PRO A 677 -8.98 16.06 -33.45
C PRO A 677 -10.30 16.58 -32.91
N VAL A 678 -10.88 15.89 -31.91
CA VAL A 678 -12.03 16.38 -31.17
C VAL A 678 -11.58 17.77 -30.73
N GLU A 679 -12.12 18.80 -31.35
CA GLU A 679 -11.79 20.17 -30.96
C GLU A 679 -12.26 20.24 -29.49
N LEU A 680 -11.32 20.44 -28.58
CA LEU A 680 -11.55 20.60 -27.14
C LEU A 680 -12.60 21.68 -26.81
N LYS A 681 -12.98 22.50 -27.78
CA LYS A 681 -14.07 23.48 -27.71
C LYS A 681 -15.44 22.91 -27.34
N ASP A 682 -15.73 21.66 -27.70
CA ASP A 682 -17.02 21.02 -27.37
C ASP A 682 -17.06 20.51 -25.91
N LEU A 683 -15.91 20.41 -25.26
CA LEU A 683 -15.81 20.09 -23.82
C LEU A 683 -15.85 21.35 -22.93
N ASP A 684 -15.43 22.51 -23.46
CA ASP A 684 -15.48 23.79 -22.73
C ASP A 684 -16.90 24.34 -22.55
N GLU A 685 -17.86 23.95 -23.37
CA GLU A 685 -19.26 24.35 -23.21
C GLU A 685 -20.01 23.60 -22.10
N GLN A 686 -19.45 22.50 -21.58
CA GLN A 686 -20.06 21.71 -20.49
C GLN A 686 -19.40 21.92 -19.12
N LEU A 687 -18.32 22.70 -19.04
CA LEU A 687 -17.72 23.12 -17.76
C LEU A 687 -18.45 24.37 -17.26
N PRO A 688 -18.77 24.46 -15.96
CA PRO A 688 -19.42 25.65 -15.43
C PRO A 688 -18.50 26.86 -15.63
N GLN A 689 -19.01 27.85 -16.44
CA GLN A 689 -18.34 29.09 -16.77
C GLN A 689 -18.19 30.07 -15.58
N GLN A 690 -17.78 29.61 -14.41
CA GLN A 690 -17.53 30.47 -13.27
C GLN A 690 -16.32 30.05 -12.46
N LEU A 691 -15.17 30.04 -13.08
CA LEU A 691 -13.89 30.29 -12.40
C LEU A 691 -13.11 31.28 -13.23
N ASP A 692 -13.34 32.56 -12.93
CA ASP A 692 -12.60 33.67 -13.49
C ASP A 692 -11.16 33.61 -12.95
N TRP A 693 -10.28 33.00 -13.71
CA TRP A 693 -8.84 32.84 -13.44
C TRP A 693 -8.02 34.02 -13.96
N ALA A 694 -8.63 35.23 -14.02
CA ALA A 694 -7.92 36.45 -14.34
C ALA A 694 -6.84 36.73 -13.27
N GLY A 695 -5.65 36.17 -13.45
CA GLY A 695 -4.50 36.38 -12.57
C GLY A 695 -3.35 35.41 -12.75
N TYR A 696 -3.38 34.58 -13.79
CA TYR A 696 -2.32 33.57 -14.04
C TYR A 696 -1.50 33.84 -15.32
N ASP A 697 -1.54 35.07 -15.86
CA ASP A 697 -0.81 35.45 -17.09
C ASP A 697 0.69 35.79 -16.88
N GLU A 698 1.27 35.49 -15.71
CA GLU A 698 2.68 35.77 -15.43
C GLU A 698 3.62 34.56 -15.39
N PHE A 699 3.12 33.34 -15.60
CA PHE A 699 3.97 32.13 -15.68
C PHE A 699 3.71 31.38 -16.97
N GLY A 700 4.70 31.37 -17.86
CA GLY A 700 4.90 30.64 -19.10
C GLY A 700 3.71 29.94 -19.69
N GLY A 701 3.42 30.17 -20.97
CA GLY A 701 2.21 29.68 -21.66
C GLY A 701 1.73 28.29 -21.27
N ALA A 702 0.45 28.15 -21.06
CA ALA A 702 -0.24 26.91 -20.60
C ALA A 702 -0.11 25.70 -21.56
N ASP A 703 0.62 25.84 -22.67
CA ASP A 703 0.81 24.85 -23.74
C ASP A 703 2.19 24.16 -23.76
N GLY A 704 3.06 24.45 -22.78
CA GLY A 704 4.42 23.87 -22.73
C GLY A 704 5.30 24.25 -23.90
N SER A 705 5.17 25.47 -24.42
CA SER A 705 6.00 25.97 -25.51
C SER A 705 7.21 26.74 -24.99
N PHE A 706 8.34 26.59 -25.67
CA PHE A 706 9.56 27.37 -25.45
C PHE A 706 9.60 28.57 -26.40
N THR A 707 9.71 29.77 -25.86
CA THR A 707 9.78 31.01 -26.65
C THR A 707 11.06 31.76 -26.34
N ARG A 708 11.84 32.11 -27.37
CA ARG A 708 13.05 32.91 -27.27
C ARG A 708 13.16 33.81 -28.48
N ASN A 709 13.51 35.09 -28.26
CA ASN A 709 13.66 36.12 -29.32
C ASN A 709 12.43 36.25 -30.25
N GLY A 710 11.19 35.95 -29.75
CA GLY A 710 9.97 36.05 -30.57
C GLY A 710 9.68 34.78 -31.41
N HIS A 711 10.51 33.77 -31.32
CA HIS A 711 10.27 32.43 -31.93
C HIS A 711 9.80 31.44 -30.89
N THR A 712 8.80 30.68 -31.22
CA THR A 712 8.17 29.71 -30.28
C THR A 712 8.15 28.32 -30.90
N ILE A 713 8.60 27.30 -30.12
CA ILE A 713 8.47 25.90 -30.47
C ILE A 713 7.77 25.16 -29.32
N SER A 714 6.82 24.28 -29.60
CA SER A 714 6.22 23.41 -28.60
C SER A 714 7.19 22.28 -28.21
N ALA A 715 7.21 21.88 -26.95
CA ALA A 715 8.06 20.78 -26.45
C ALA A 715 7.82 19.48 -27.24
N GLU A 716 6.58 19.23 -27.68
CA GLU A 716 6.21 18.08 -28.49
C GLU A 716 6.88 18.14 -29.87
N LYS A 717 6.93 19.33 -30.49
CA LYS A 717 7.56 19.55 -31.78
C LYS A 717 9.08 19.47 -31.70
N ALA A 718 9.69 20.00 -30.63
CA ALA A 718 11.13 19.94 -30.42
C ALA A 718 11.64 18.50 -30.25
N ARG A 719 10.83 17.61 -29.66
CA ARG A 719 11.13 16.16 -29.50
C ARG A 719 11.01 15.36 -30.81
N LEU A 720 10.29 15.85 -31.80
CA LEU A 720 10.11 15.17 -33.08
C LEU A 720 11.28 15.35 -34.04
N TYR A 721 12.11 16.38 -33.85
CA TYR A 721 13.27 16.61 -34.70
C TYR A 721 14.47 15.79 -34.20
N LEU A 722 14.84 14.77 -34.96
CA LEU A 722 16.09 14.01 -34.78
C LEU A 722 17.24 14.71 -35.52
N PHE A 723 18.46 14.48 -35.13
CA PHE A 723 19.65 15.06 -35.79
C PHE A 723 19.80 14.59 -37.25
N ASP A 724 19.30 13.42 -37.58
CA ASP A 724 19.24 12.94 -38.97
C ASP A 724 18.29 13.78 -39.83
N ASP A 725 17.21 14.30 -39.25
CA ASP A 725 16.25 15.18 -39.94
C ASP A 725 16.84 16.58 -40.18
N LEU A 726 17.80 17.01 -39.32
CA LEU A 726 18.53 18.26 -39.48
C LEU A 726 19.69 18.18 -40.50
N GLY A 727 19.94 16.99 -41.05
CA GLY A 727 21.03 16.79 -42.03
C GLY A 727 22.42 16.73 -41.40
N VAL A 728 22.52 16.56 -40.08
CA VAL A 728 23.80 16.32 -39.40
C VAL A 728 24.34 14.97 -39.81
N SER A 729 25.63 14.91 -40.15
CA SER A 729 26.21 13.67 -40.61
C SER A 729 26.19 12.56 -39.54
N GLN A 730 25.94 11.33 -39.95
CA GLN A 730 25.74 10.17 -39.07
C GLN A 730 26.89 9.92 -38.07
N ARG A 731 28.08 10.41 -38.40
CA ARG A 731 29.23 10.37 -37.52
C ARG A 731 29.02 11.24 -36.28
N TRP A 732 28.40 12.40 -36.43
CA TRP A 732 28.15 13.34 -35.32
C TRP A 732 26.87 12.98 -34.58
N THR A 733 25.82 12.53 -35.30
CA THR A 733 24.60 11.97 -34.68
C THR A 733 24.95 10.87 -33.69
N ASN A 734 25.80 9.90 -34.09
CA ASN A 734 26.24 8.84 -33.19
C ASN A 734 27.03 9.37 -31.98
N LYS A 735 27.83 10.43 -32.17
CA LYS A 735 28.56 11.06 -31.04
C LYS A 735 27.65 11.81 -30.07
N PHE A 736 26.65 12.49 -30.56
CA PHE A 736 25.64 13.14 -29.71
C PHE A 736 24.80 12.10 -28.97
N SER A 737 24.44 11.02 -29.62
CA SER A 737 23.71 9.90 -29.00
C SER A 737 24.53 9.17 -27.92
N GLU A 738 25.85 9.01 -28.07
CA GLU A 738 26.74 8.44 -27.05
C GLU A 738 26.69 9.25 -25.73
N VAL A 739 26.30 10.52 -25.79
CA VAL A 739 26.23 11.46 -24.65
C VAL A 739 24.80 11.70 -24.20
N GLY A 740 23.82 11.00 -24.81
CA GLY A 740 22.40 11.09 -24.49
C GLY A 740 21.70 12.33 -25.06
N ILE A 741 22.20 12.87 -26.17
CA ILE A 741 21.59 13.97 -26.91
C ILE A 741 21.11 13.39 -28.25
N GLU A 742 19.80 13.17 -28.40
CA GLU A 742 19.23 12.49 -29.56
C GLU A 742 18.28 13.40 -30.36
N THR A 743 17.70 14.40 -29.71
CA THR A 743 16.70 15.29 -30.30
C THR A 743 17.06 16.76 -30.10
N VAL A 744 16.41 17.63 -30.87
CA VAL A 744 16.51 19.09 -30.71
C VAL A 744 16.06 19.51 -29.30
N GLY A 745 15.12 18.76 -28.71
CA GLY A 745 14.68 18.99 -27.32
C GLY A 745 15.80 18.85 -26.30
N ASP A 746 16.79 17.98 -26.56
CA ASP A 746 17.93 17.75 -25.66
C ASP A 746 19.01 18.84 -25.75
N LEU A 747 18.92 19.70 -26.76
CA LEU A 747 19.79 20.88 -26.92
C LEU A 747 19.27 22.11 -26.16
N VAL A 748 18.00 22.13 -25.77
CA VAL A 748 17.42 23.25 -25.05
C VAL A 748 18.18 23.45 -23.73
N GLY A 749 18.70 24.64 -23.51
CA GLY A 749 19.48 24.97 -22.32
C GLY A 749 20.96 24.60 -22.39
N LYS A 750 21.47 24.12 -23.52
CA LYS A 750 22.93 23.93 -23.74
C LYS A 750 23.48 25.02 -24.65
N SER A 751 24.63 25.56 -24.24
CA SER A 751 25.36 26.52 -25.09
C SER A 751 26.32 25.80 -26.04
N GLU A 752 26.75 26.48 -27.08
CA GLU A 752 27.82 25.97 -27.97
C GLU A 752 29.09 25.61 -27.20
N GLU A 753 29.40 26.39 -26.17
CA GLU A 753 30.56 26.14 -25.32
C GLU A 753 30.43 24.86 -24.51
N ASP A 754 29.21 24.56 -24.05
CA ASP A 754 28.93 23.32 -23.30
C ASP A 754 29.02 22.08 -24.20
N LEU A 755 28.58 22.21 -25.44
CA LEU A 755 28.69 21.13 -26.45
C LEU A 755 30.15 20.89 -26.85
N LEU A 756 30.97 21.95 -26.95
CA LEU A 756 32.41 21.86 -27.23
C LEU A 756 33.22 21.23 -26.09
N ARG A 757 32.71 21.21 -24.85
CA ARG A 757 33.35 20.55 -23.70
C ARG A 757 33.15 19.04 -23.72
N ILE A 758 32.26 18.53 -24.55
CA ILE A 758 32.01 17.09 -24.68
C ILE A 758 33.15 16.43 -25.47
N ASP A 759 33.75 15.40 -24.88
CA ASP A 759 34.91 14.73 -25.48
C ASP A 759 34.57 14.09 -26.83
N GLY A 760 35.24 14.52 -27.88
CA GLY A 760 35.04 14.05 -29.24
C GLY A 760 34.08 14.88 -30.11
N ILE A 761 33.46 15.96 -29.58
CA ILE A 761 32.68 16.93 -30.34
C ILE A 761 33.56 18.17 -30.57
N GLY A 762 33.84 18.47 -31.84
CA GLY A 762 34.66 19.60 -32.23
C GLY A 762 33.90 20.66 -33.03
N ALA A 763 34.55 21.77 -33.35
CA ALA A 763 33.95 22.90 -34.03
C ALA A 763 33.20 22.51 -35.34
N LYS A 764 33.64 21.52 -36.07
CA LYS A 764 32.93 21.03 -37.28
C LYS A 764 31.61 20.37 -36.98
N ALA A 765 31.47 19.71 -35.83
CA ALA A 765 30.21 19.09 -35.43
C ALA A 765 29.19 20.20 -35.07
N ILE A 766 29.64 21.22 -34.40
CA ILE A 766 28.82 22.38 -34.06
C ILE A 766 28.41 23.20 -35.30
N GLU A 767 29.31 23.33 -36.27
CA GLU A 767 29.02 23.99 -37.57
C GLU A 767 27.93 23.24 -38.33
N GLU A 768 28.03 21.90 -38.49
CA GLU A 768 26.97 21.06 -39.12
C GLU A 768 25.66 21.14 -38.35
N LEU A 769 25.68 21.12 -37.02
CA LEU A 769 24.50 21.26 -36.19
C LEU A 769 23.84 22.65 -36.35
N ARG A 770 24.63 23.71 -36.38
CA ARG A 770 24.19 25.08 -36.62
C ARG A 770 23.52 25.22 -37.96
N ASP A 771 24.14 24.75 -39.03
CA ASP A 771 23.61 24.81 -40.39
C ASP A 771 22.28 24.04 -40.47
N GLY A 772 22.17 22.89 -39.77
CA GLY A 772 20.94 22.11 -39.69
C GLY A 772 19.82 22.84 -38.93
N LEU A 773 20.13 23.46 -37.82
CA LEU A 773 19.16 24.24 -37.06
C LEU A 773 18.73 25.51 -37.77
N GLU A 774 19.65 26.20 -38.49
CA GLU A 774 19.33 27.37 -39.32
C GLU A 774 18.40 27.03 -40.47
N ALA A 775 18.60 25.86 -41.13
CA ALA A 775 17.76 25.40 -42.21
C ALA A 775 16.30 25.13 -41.76
N HIS A 776 16.06 24.90 -40.49
CA HIS A 776 14.73 24.63 -39.91
C HIS A 776 14.20 25.79 -39.03
N ASP A 777 14.80 26.95 -39.08
CA ASP A 777 14.47 28.14 -38.25
C ASP A 777 14.54 27.90 -36.74
N LEU A 778 15.45 27.01 -36.30
CA LEU A 778 15.61 26.58 -34.90
C LEU A 778 16.92 27.08 -34.25
N LEU A 779 17.69 27.91 -34.94
CA LEU A 779 19.01 28.38 -34.46
C LEU A 779 18.95 29.09 -33.11
N TYR A 780 17.82 29.75 -32.80
CA TYR A 780 17.58 30.44 -31.53
C TYR A 780 17.70 29.52 -30.28
N ILE A 781 17.72 28.20 -30.46
CA ILE A 781 17.89 27.24 -29.38
C ILE A 781 19.31 27.21 -28.83
N LEU A 782 20.33 27.50 -29.70
CA LEU A 782 21.76 27.48 -29.35
C LEU A 782 22.36 28.87 -29.12
N GLU A 783 21.68 29.97 -29.44
CA GLU A 783 22.22 31.29 -29.30
C GLU A 783 22.44 31.70 -27.84
N ASN A 784 23.66 32.12 -27.49
CA ASN A 784 23.98 32.69 -26.20
C ASN A 784 23.47 34.15 -26.15
N ASN A 785 22.50 34.41 -25.29
CA ASN A 785 22.19 35.79 -24.88
C ASN A 785 22.83 36.06 -23.52
N ASP A 786 23.72 37.06 -23.46
CA ASP A 786 24.30 37.62 -22.23
C ASP A 786 23.27 38.40 -21.36
N ASP A 787 22.02 38.45 -21.73
CA ASP A 787 20.91 39.01 -20.96
C ASP A 787 20.20 37.94 -20.18
N VAL A 788 20.60 37.80 -18.95
CA VAL A 788 19.97 37.22 -17.77
C VAL A 788 18.55 36.68 -18.02
N ALA A 789 18.44 35.39 -18.32
CA ALA A 789 17.28 34.56 -17.94
C ALA A 789 17.72 33.81 -16.69
N ASP A 790 16.97 33.95 -15.60
CA ASP A 790 17.25 33.33 -14.33
C ASP A 790 17.40 31.81 -14.46
N GLU A 791 18.43 31.22 -13.83
CA GLU A 791 18.65 29.76 -13.74
C GLU A 791 17.43 28.98 -13.21
N GLU A 792 16.47 29.63 -12.58
CA GLU A 792 15.21 29.04 -12.09
C GLU A 792 14.25 28.69 -13.22
N ASP A 793 14.15 29.44 -14.30
CA ASP A 793 13.25 29.16 -15.44
C ASP A 793 13.74 27.96 -16.25
N LEU A 794 15.05 27.80 -16.40
CA LEU A 794 15.63 26.65 -17.08
C LEU A 794 15.46 25.35 -16.29
N SER A 795 15.56 25.40 -14.97
CA SER A 795 15.37 24.25 -14.10
C SER A 795 13.92 23.76 -14.07
N GLN A 796 12.96 24.66 -14.22
CA GLN A 796 11.53 24.32 -14.28
C GLN A 796 11.16 23.71 -15.64
N LEU A 797 11.73 24.21 -16.74
CA LEU A 797 11.56 23.62 -18.07
C LEU A 797 12.17 22.22 -18.16
N LEU A 798 13.35 22.00 -17.59
CA LEU A 798 13.99 20.70 -17.49
C LEU A 798 13.17 19.73 -16.62
N GLN A 799 12.55 20.19 -15.54
CA GLN A 799 11.65 19.36 -14.72
C GLN A 799 10.36 19.01 -15.46
N MET A 800 9.80 19.92 -16.27
CA MET A 800 8.61 19.64 -17.09
C MET A 800 8.90 18.67 -18.26
N VAL A 801 10.08 18.77 -18.86
CA VAL A 801 10.51 17.92 -19.99
C VAL A 801 10.94 16.53 -19.55
N PHE A 802 11.53 16.38 -18.35
CA PHE A 802 12.07 15.10 -17.86
C PHE A 802 11.20 14.38 -16.83
N SER A 803 10.12 14.99 -16.33
CA SER A 803 9.30 14.43 -15.26
C SER A 803 8.59 13.12 -15.57
N PRO A 804 8.12 12.78 -16.79
CA PRO A 804 7.45 11.50 -17.05
C PRO A 804 8.38 10.32 -17.33
N CYS A 805 9.64 10.55 -17.76
CA CYS A 805 10.52 9.45 -18.19
C CYS A 805 11.45 8.90 -17.09
N LEU A 806 11.75 9.68 -16.05
CA LEU A 806 12.66 9.26 -14.98
C LEU A 806 12.05 8.25 -14.00
N LEU A 807 10.76 7.98 -14.08
CA LEU A 807 10.10 6.93 -13.27
C LEU A 807 10.32 5.50 -13.80
N TYR A 808 10.87 5.32 -15.01
CA TYR A 808 11.01 3.99 -15.63
C TYR A 808 12.45 3.54 -15.92
N THR A 809 13.45 4.40 -15.75
CA THR A 809 14.85 4.04 -16.01
C THR A 809 15.80 4.44 -14.90
N SER A 810 15.62 3.87 -13.70
CA SER A 810 16.76 3.73 -12.81
C SER A 810 17.58 2.52 -13.30
N PRO A 811 18.89 2.66 -13.58
CA PRO A 811 19.71 1.52 -13.99
C PRO A 811 19.65 0.44 -12.92
N SER A 812 19.45 -0.79 -13.36
CA SER A 812 19.39 -1.93 -12.45
C SER A 812 20.74 -2.08 -11.73
N PRO A 813 20.79 -2.62 -10.50
CA PRO A 813 22.05 -2.86 -9.79
C PRO A 813 23.07 -3.75 -10.55
N ARG A 814 22.67 -4.36 -11.66
CA ARG A 814 23.56 -5.15 -12.54
C ARG A 814 24.47 -4.27 -13.39
N ASP A 815 24.06 -3.05 -13.68
CA ASP A 815 24.85 -2.16 -14.56
C ASP A 815 26.05 -1.57 -13.81
N TYR A 816 26.00 -1.52 -12.48
CA TYR A 816 27.14 -1.13 -11.62
C TYR A 816 28.17 -2.24 -11.37
N ALA A 817 27.83 -3.51 -11.60
CA ALA A 817 28.76 -4.63 -11.40
C ALA A 817 29.64 -4.93 -12.64
N ALA A 818 29.26 -4.40 -13.80
CA ALA A 818 30.02 -4.61 -15.05
C ALA A 818 31.12 -3.56 -15.29
N SER A 819 31.19 -2.51 -14.46
CA SER A 819 32.22 -1.46 -14.57
C SER A 819 33.34 -1.55 -13.52
N ARG A 820 33.55 -2.77 -12.91
CA ARG A 820 34.76 -3.09 -12.12
C ARG A 820 35.45 -4.32 -12.66
#